data_188de94f7d887f2e9777c9ffb206d9bc
#
_entry.id   188de94f7d887f2e9777c9ffb206d9bc
#
_cell.length_a   1.000
_cell.length_b   1.000
_cell.length_c   1.000
_cell.angle_alpha   90.00
_cell.angle_beta   90.00
_cell.angle_gamma   90.00
#
_symmetry.space_group_name_H-M   'P 1'
#
loop_
_entity.id
_entity.type
_entity.pdbx_description
1 polymer ?
#
loop_
_entity_poly.entity_id
_entity_poly.type
_entity_poly.pdbx_seq_one_letter_code
_entity_poly.pdbx_strand_id
1 'polypeptide(L)'
;MKKTIIILFTTLLSVVYSSAQTADTTGIYGERADSLDAAVFVSRQAGNFLSKGKDIRTEVISAAGLCKMACCNLAESFENSASVTVGYSDAVTGARQIRLLGLSGVYTQMLDETRPVMRGLSAPFGLSYVPGQWLESIQIAKGSSSVINGVECMTGQINMEHRKPTDEKPLFLNAAIMSDTKMDFNVASSLQMGYKWSTVILGHVSGNIEAHDMNNDGFLDEPQMLQFNLSNRWLYQADNGTQIRFGVRAIQDSRNGGQIKSIQNRWTSDIFNRSINGYFKIGVPLNEDNSQNIALIADYNYQDMDSGFGIRTYDAGQHSAYANLLYQNVINDSHQFTLGLNGTFDRYDEKLVRIVWMNSFLAGKEENEVTPLANTGVFGEYTYHAGDKFTAIAGLRGDWFYKQGFKVSPRVTLKYMPVEEIVIRANGGRGLRYSTPLVDNIGVFSTGKEYVGAYNEHILEDAWTMGGNITYYMPFGASANTYLSFDYFRTQFAQQMVVDYEYGMNQIHFYAIDGNRSYTDNYQIDFSVDPVERFNITATFRYTDARIELAGKGLVEKPMTSRFKGVLNLQYATNLNKWIFDFTASLNGSCRVYNFMENLNEDGTMTTKPKEGVARLYKNGRTPVYPLLYAQITRRFKGWDVYLGAENMTNYTQKNPIIGSDNPFQPSFDASCVWGPLMGIKAHVGFRFTLWKKG
;
A
#
# COMPACT_ATOMS: atom_id res chain seq x y z
N MET A 1 23.45 -3.04 28.19
CA MET A 1 23.02 -2.78 26.81
C MET A 1 23.70 -1.62 26.08
N LYS A 2 24.48 -0.73 26.70
CA LYS A 2 25.15 0.41 26.01
C LYS A 2 26.52 0.08 25.37
N LYS A 3 27.14 -1.04 25.67
CA LYS A 3 28.49 -1.42 25.14
C LYS A 3 28.46 -2.34 23.91
N THR A 4 27.34 -3.01 23.61
CA THR A 4 27.24 -3.99 22.50
C THR A 4 26.91 -3.33 21.16
N ILE A 5 26.31 -2.13 21.18
CA ILE A 5 25.94 -1.40 19.95
C ILE A 5 27.13 -0.72 19.28
N ILE A 6 28.18 -0.37 20.04
CA ILE A 6 29.36 0.32 19.49
C ILE A 6 30.29 -0.64 18.75
N ILE A 7 30.31 -1.92 19.12
CA ILE A 7 31.21 -2.93 18.49
C ILE A 7 30.67 -3.37 17.12
N LEU A 8 29.37 -3.30 16.87
CA LEU A 8 28.81 -3.62 15.55
C LEU A 8 29.10 -2.54 14.49
N PHE A 9 29.37 -1.31 14.91
CA PHE A 9 29.61 -0.18 13.99
C PHE A 9 31.08 -0.11 13.50
N THR A 10 32.03 -0.65 14.25
CA THR A 10 33.47 -0.56 13.93
C THR A 10 33.99 -1.67 13.03
N THR A 11 33.29 -2.80 12.88
CA THR A 11 33.68 -3.92 12.00
C THR A 11 33.19 -3.78 10.55
N LEU A 12 32.36 -2.80 10.23
CA LEU A 12 31.77 -2.58 8.89
C LEU A 12 32.62 -1.66 7.98
N LEU A 13 33.74 -1.12 8.44
CA LEU A 13 34.49 -0.08 7.72
C LEU A 13 35.78 -0.55 7.02
N SER A 14 36.11 -1.82 7.03
CA SER A 14 37.38 -2.31 6.48
C SER A 14 37.24 -3.43 5.44
N VAL A 15 36.54 -3.19 4.31
CA VAL A 15 36.82 -3.91 3.04
C VAL A 15 36.34 -3.06 1.88
N VAL A 16 37.21 -2.36 1.22
CA VAL A 16 36.99 -1.79 -0.12
C VAL A 16 38.24 -1.98 -0.95
N TYR A 17 38.12 -2.68 -2.04
CA TYR A 17 38.67 -2.37 -3.38
C TYR A 17 38.58 -3.59 -4.29
N SER A 18 37.78 -3.56 -5.32
CA SER A 18 38.16 -4.02 -6.66
C SER A 18 37.08 -3.69 -7.70
N SER A 19 37.52 -3.42 -8.88
CA SER A 19 36.83 -2.79 -10.01
C SER A 19 35.75 -3.69 -10.66
N ALA A 20 34.65 -3.05 -11.12
CA ALA A 20 33.49 -3.68 -11.75
C ALA A 20 33.44 -3.40 -13.26
N GLN A 21 33.03 -4.42 -14.00
CA GLN A 21 32.44 -4.27 -15.35
C GLN A 21 30.95 -4.48 -15.27
N THR A 22 30.22 -3.69 -16.06
CA THR A 22 28.77 -3.67 -16.15
C THR A 22 28.19 -4.97 -16.70
N ALA A 23 27.26 -5.60 -15.98
CA ALA A 23 26.45 -6.71 -16.45
C ALA A 23 24.97 -6.30 -16.51
N ASP A 24 24.37 -6.65 -17.62
CA ASP A 24 22.98 -6.41 -18.01
C ASP A 24 22.02 -7.22 -17.13
N THR A 25 20.96 -6.60 -16.61
CA THR A 25 19.99 -7.23 -15.71
C THR A 25 18.70 -7.55 -16.43
N THR A 26 18.61 -8.73 -17.01
CA THR A 26 17.33 -9.31 -17.43
C THR A 26 16.56 -9.84 -16.22
N GLY A 27 15.28 -9.46 -16.09
CA GLY A 27 14.39 -9.96 -15.03
C GLY A 27 14.20 -11.48 -15.09
N ILE A 28 13.83 -12.10 -13.95
CA ILE A 28 13.54 -13.55 -13.85
C ILE A 28 12.39 -13.99 -14.78
N TYR A 29 11.56 -13.06 -15.20
CA TYR A 29 10.60 -13.21 -16.28
C TYR A 29 11.24 -12.57 -17.51
N GLY A 30 11.50 -13.34 -18.55
CA GLY A 30 12.13 -12.90 -19.79
C GLY A 30 11.42 -11.71 -20.45
N GLU A 31 11.56 -10.53 -19.85
CA GLU A 31 11.30 -9.28 -20.55
C GLU A 31 12.51 -9.05 -21.46
N ARG A 32 12.36 -9.39 -22.73
CA ARG A 32 13.31 -9.09 -23.80
C ARG A 32 13.60 -7.60 -23.84
N ALA A 33 14.84 -7.23 -24.07
CA ALA A 33 15.38 -5.93 -24.58
C ALA A 33 14.62 -4.62 -24.27
N ASP A 34 13.32 -4.64 -24.10
CA ASP A 34 12.48 -3.51 -23.65
C ASP A 34 12.86 -3.01 -22.25
N SER A 35 13.60 -3.83 -21.47
CA SER A 35 14.04 -3.46 -20.13
C SER A 35 15.13 -2.38 -20.13
N LEU A 36 16.00 -2.33 -21.12
CA LEU A 36 17.02 -1.27 -21.26
C LEU A 36 16.37 0.07 -21.67
N ASP A 37 15.47 0.03 -22.65
CA ASP A 37 14.72 1.22 -23.06
C ASP A 37 13.73 1.64 -21.96
N ALA A 38 13.08 0.71 -21.28
CA ALA A 38 12.25 1.01 -20.12
C ALA A 38 13.06 1.56 -18.93
N ALA A 39 14.23 1.01 -18.63
CA ALA A 39 15.10 1.52 -17.55
C ALA A 39 15.69 2.90 -17.89
N VAL A 40 16.11 3.13 -19.13
CA VAL A 40 16.58 4.44 -19.62
C VAL A 40 15.41 5.42 -19.68
N PHE A 41 14.23 4.98 -20.08
CA PHE A 41 13.01 5.79 -20.11
C PHE A 41 12.59 6.20 -18.68
N VAL A 42 12.55 5.25 -17.74
CA VAL A 42 12.26 5.51 -16.30
C VAL A 42 13.29 6.48 -15.70
N SER A 43 14.57 6.38 -16.06
CA SER A 43 15.60 7.29 -15.53
C SER A 43 15.48 8.73 -16.05
N ARG A 44 14.81 8.94 -17.18
CA ARG A 44 14.54 10.27 -17.77
C ARG A 44 13.22 10.87 -17.33
N GLN A 45 12.27 10.04 -16.87
CA GLN A 45 10.96 10.51 -16.38
C GLN A 45 11.04 10.89 -14.91
N ALA A 46 10.83 12.15 -14.61
CA ALA A 46 10.69 12.61 -13.23
C ALA A 46 9.24 12.39 -12.74
N GLY A 47 9.09 11.80 -11.56
CA GLY A 47 7.81 11.73 -10.85
C GLY A 47 6.92 10.55 -11.21
N ASN A 48 5.62 10.81 -11.28
CA ASN A 48 4.59 9.82 -11.58
C ASN A 48 4.24 9.88 -13.07
N PHE A 49 4.07 8.73 -13.71
CA PHE A 49 3.69 8.65 -15.11
C PHE A 49 2.90 7.38 -15.43
N LEU A 50 2.15 7.42 -16.54
CA LEU A 50 1.44 6.27 -17.08
C LEU A 50 2.34 5.52 -18.07
N SER A 51 2.59 4.23 -17.83
CA SER A 51 3.44 3.41 -18.68
C SER A 51 2.74 3.11 -20.03
N LYS A 52 3.38 3.51 -21.16
CA LYS A 52 2.92 3.21 -22.51
C LYS A 52 3.19 1.74 -22.88
N GLY A 53 4.33 1.20 -22.46
CA GLY A 53 4.78 -0.14 -22.79
C GLY A 53 3.98 -1.26 -22.13
N LYS A 54 3.55 -1.10 -20.88
CA LYS A 54 2.82 -2.15 -20.16
C LYS A 54 1.46 -2.46 -20.79
N ASP A 55 1.11 -3.75 -20.85
CA ASP A 55 -0.16 -4.21 -21.42
C ASP A 55 -1.36 -3.89 -20.54
N ILE A 56 -1.18 -3.95 -19.23
CA ILE A 56 -2.16 -3.50 -18.24
C ILE A 56 -1.93 -2.00 -17.96
N ARG A 57 -3.01 -1.26 -17.74
CA ARG A 57 -2.93 0.15 -17.32
C ARG A 57 -2.14 0.25 -16.02
N THR A 58 -0.90 0.72 -16.12
CA THR A 58 0.03 0.81 -14.98
C THR A 58 0.54 2.24 -14.81
N GLU A 59 0.26 2.82 -13.64
CA GLU A 59 0.87 4.05 -13.15
C GLU A 59 2.18 3.67 -12.43
N VAL A 60 3.25 4.40 -12.74
CA VAL A 60 4.57 4.18 -12.13
C VAL A 60 4.95 5.40 -11.31
N ILE A 61 5.23 5.20 -10.03
CA ILE A 61 5.89 6.18 -9.17
C ILE A 61 7.38 5.83 -9.20
N SER A 62 8.18 6.66 -9.86
CA SER A 62 9.63 6.44 -10.01
C SER A 62 10.39 6.81 -8.73
N ALA A 63 11.68 6.46 -8.64
CA ALA A 63 12.55 6.91 -7.55
C ALA A 63 12.56 8.44 -7.41
N ALA A 64 12.45 9.19 -8.51
CA ALA A 64 12.32 10.65 -8.48
C ALA A 64 10.96 11.08 -7.89
N GLY A 65 9.87 10.35 -8.18
CA GLY A 65 8.55 10.55 -7.59
C GLY A 65 8.54 10.31 -6.09
N LEU A 66 9.23 9.26 -5.64
CA LEU A 66 9.40 8.93 -4.22
C LEU A 66 10.22 9.97 -3.44
N CYS A 67 11.00 10.79 -4.12
CA CYS A 67 11.79 11.86 -3.52
C CYS A 67 11.07 13.21 -3.45
N LYS A 68 9.87 13.35 -4.05
CA LYS A 68 9.10 14.63 -4.09
C LYS A 68 8.56 15.08 -2.74
N MET A 69 8.38 14.17 -1.83
CA MET A 69 8.01 14.42 -0.44
C MET A 69 9.05 13.72 0.43
N ALA A 70 9.16 14.06 1.69
CA ALA A 70 9.99 13.31 2.62
C ALA A 70 9.35 11.93 2.91
N CYS A 71 9.10 11.14 1.84
CA CYS A 71 8.40 9.86 1.95
C CYS A 71 9.15 8.91 2.89
N CYS A 72 8.83 8.97 4.18
CA CYS A 72 9.41 8.10 5.19
C CYS A 72 8.92 6.66 5.01
N ASN A 73 7.71 6.48 4.45
CA ASN A 73 7.10 5.16 4.25
C ASN A 73 6.24 5.09 2.98
N LEU A 74 5.75 3.88 2.68
CA LEU A 74 4.95 3.60 1.49
C LEU A 74 3.62 4.37 1.48
N ALA A 75 2.97 4.59 2.64
CA ALA A 75 1.70 5.33 2.71
C ALA A 75 1.88 6.77 2.20
N GLU A 76 2.91 7.45 2.64
CA GLU A 76 3.23 8.83 2.21
C GLU A 76 3.55 8.90 0.72
N SER A 77 4.14 7.84 0.15
CA SER A 77 4.44 7.76 -1.29
C SER A 77 3.22 7.85 -2.19
N PHE A 78 2.03 7.47 -1.70
CA PHE A 78 0.78 7.51 -2.45
C PHE A 78 0.05 8.87 -2.40
N GLU A 79 0.45 9.81 -1.57
CA GLU A 79 -0.21 11.13 -1.50
C GLU A 79 -0.12 11.91 -2.82
N ASN A 80 0.90 11.64 -3.62
CA ASN A 80 1.08 12.19 -4.97
C ASN A 80 0.24 11.51 -6.05
N SER A 81 -0.48 10.44 -5.72
CA SER A 81 -1.33 9.69 -6.65
C SER A 81 -2.81 9.91 -6.33
N ALA A 82 -3.64 10.16 -7.34
CA ALA A 82 -5.09 10.13 -7.16
C ALA A 82 -5.65 8.72 -7.34
N SER A 83 -4.92 7.80 -7.96
CA SER A 83 -5.34 6.40 -8.14
C SER A 83 -5.49 5.69 -6.80
N VAL A 84 -4.61 5.97 -5.86
CA VAL A 84 -4.62 5.41 -4.51
C VAL A 84 -4.97 6.51 -3.51
N THR A 85 -5.87 6.23 -2.59
CA THR A 85 -6.13 7.10 -1.44
C THR A 85 -5.58 6.43 -0.19
N VAL A 86 -4.88 7.18 0.64
CA VAL A 86 -4.44 6.73 1.96
C VAL A 86 -5.34 7.36 3.01
N GLY A 87 -5.65 6.63 4.05
CA GLY A 87 -6.40 7.12 5.21
C GLY A 87 -5.99 6.37 6.47
N TYR A 88 -6.28 6.95 7.62
CA TYR A 88 -6.14 6.28 8.90
C TYR A 88 -7.26 5.25 9.08
N SER A 89 -6.95 4.13 9.72
CA SER A 89 -7.94 3.13 10.13
C SER A 89 -8.73 3.58 11.35
N ASP A 90 -8.06 4.32 12.22
CA ASP A 90 -8.59 4.90 13.45
C ASP A 90 -7.70 6.05 13.94
N ALA A 91 -8.11 6.72 15.01
CA ALA A 91 -7.44 7.92 15.53
C ALA A 91 -6.33 7.63 16.55
N VAL A 92 -6.06 6.38 16.94
CA VAL A 92 -5.20 6.08 18.09
C VAL A 92 -4.04 5.12 17.80
N THR A 93 -4.17 4.23 16.78
CA THR A 93 -3.15 3.21 16.48
C THR A 93 -2.07 3.67 15.49
N GLY A 94 -2.35 4.73 14.72
CA GLY A 94 -1.53 5.16 13.60
C GLY A 94 -1.53 4.17 12.42
N ALA A 95 -2.44 3.20 12.40
CA ALA A 95 -2.63 2.28 11.28
C ALA A 95 -3.17 3.04 10.07
N ARG A 96 -2.53 2.84 8.90
CA ARG A 96 -2.93 3.48 7.65
C ARG A 96 -3.35 2.42 6.63
N GLN A 97 -4.43 2.70 5.92
CA GLN A 97 -4.94 1.84 4.85
C GLN A 97 -4.98 2.59 3.53
N ILE A 98 -4.67 1.87 2.46
CA ILE A 98 -4.92 2.37 1.11
C ILE A 98 -6.34 2.04 0.67
N ARG A 99 -6.82 2.77 -0.35
CA ARG A 99 -8.01 2.44 -1.12
C ARG A 99 -7.68 2.56 -2.60
N LEU A 100 -7.96 1.50 -3.33
CA LEU A 100 -7.86 1.45 -4.79
C LEU A 100 -9.25 1.14 -5.35
N LEU A 101 -9.67 1.86 -6.38
CA LEU A 101 -11.03 1.76 -6.95
C LEU A 101 -12.16 1.91 -5.91
N GLY A 102 -11.95 2.75 -4.86
CA GLY A 102 -12.93 3.00 -3.80
C GLY A 102 -13.09 1.89 -2.76
N LEU A 103 -12.31 0.82 -2.87
CA LEU A 103 -12.32 -0.32 -1.95
C LEU A 103 -11.10 -0.32 -1.02
N SER A 104 -11.25 -0.96 0.15
CA SER A 104 -10.16 -1.15 1.12
C SER A 104 -8.95 -1.83 0.49
N GLY A 105 -7.75 -1.48 0.97
CA GLY A 105 -6.49 -2.03 0.49
C GLY A 105 -6.36 -3.55 0.59
N VAL A 106 -7.13 -4.19 1.46
CA VAL A 106 -7.17 -5.66 1.57
C VAL A 106 -7.67 -6.35 0.28
N TYR A 107 -8.40 -5.63 -0.59
CA TYR A 107 -8.82 -6.10 -1.92
C TYR A 107 -7.80 -5.80 -3.02
N THR A 108 -6.72 -5.11 -2.69
CA THR A 108 -5.61 -4.81 -3.60
C THR A 108 -4.45 -5.76 -3.30
N GLN A 109 -3.98 -6.47 -4.31
CA GLN A 109 -2.84 -7.35 -4.12
C GLN A 109 -1.55 -6.54 -4.01
N MET A 110 -0.94 -6.56 -2.82
CA MET A 110 0.36 -5.93 -2.58
C MET A 110 1.46 -6.93 -2.90
N LEU A 111 2.42 -6.52 -3.72
CA LEU A 111 3.54 -7.34 -4.15
C LEU A 111 4.87 -6.67 -3.82
N ASP A 112 5.84 -7.47 -3.37
CA ASP A 112 7.25 -7.13 -3.25
C ASP A 112 8.03 -7.91 -4.30
N GLU A 113 8.32 -7.27 -5.43
CA GLU A 113 8.93 -7.94 -6.59
C GLU A 113 8.22 -9.26 -6.93
N THR A 114 6.92 -9.19 -7.23
CA THR A 114 6.03 -10.32 -7.58
C THR A 114 5.66 -11.30 -6.46
N ARG A 115 6.13 -11.11 -5.21
CA ARG A 115 5.75 -11.91 -4.04
C ARG A 115 4.61 -11.24 -3.29
N PRO A 116 3.51 -11.92 -2.96
CA PRO A 116 2.44 -11.36 -2.13
C PRO A 116 2.95 -10.97 -0.73
N VAL A 117 2.64 -9.74 -0.30
CA VAL A 117 3.01 -9.19 1.02
C VAL A 117 1.85 -8.40 1.62
N MET A 118 1.98 -7.94 2.87
CA MET A 118 0.98 -7.14 3.59
C MET A 118 -0.39 -7.83 3.65
N ARG A 119 -0.38 -9.13 4.02
CA ARG A 119 -1.56 -9.97 4.19
C ARG A 119 -1.75 -10.28 5.69
N GLY A 120 -3.01 -10.48 6.12
CA GLY A 120 -3.31 -10.80 7.51
C GLY A 120 -2.76 -9.78 8.50
N LEU A 121 -2.03 -10.22 9.53
CA LEU A 121 -1.50 -9.37 10.61
C LEU A 121 -0.59 -8.24 10.11
N SER A 122 0.04 -8.39 8.95
CA SER A 122 0.86 -7.32 8.37
C SER A 122 0.05 -6.23 7.66
N ALA A 123 -1.22 -6.46 7.31
CA ALA A 123 -2.02 -5.52 6.53
C ALA A 123 -2.22 -4.15 7.21
N PRO A 124 -2.54 -4.04 8.51
CA PRO A 124 -2.79 -2.77 9.16
C PRO A 124 -1.60 -1.81 9.20
N PHE A 125 -0.38 -2.36 9.36
CA PHE A 125 0.83 -1.56 9.57
C PHE A 125 1.85 -1.71 8.43
N GLY A 126 1.64 -2.63 7.49
CA GLY A 126 2.57 -3.00 6.42
C GLY A 126 3.02 -1.82 5.56
N LEU A 127 2.17 -0.81 5.36
CA LEU A 127 2.52 0.40 4.64
C LEU A 127 3.63 1.21 5.34
N SER A 128 3.72 1.16 6.67
CA SER A 128 4.79 1.82 7.42
C SER A 128 6.10 1.01 7.43
N TYR A 129 6.04 -0.28 7.11
CA TYR A 129 7.19 -1.18 7.12
C TYR A 129 8.06 -1.11 5.86
N VAL A 130 7.63 -0.38 4.85
CA VAL A 130 8.39 -0.20 3.61
C VAL A 130 8.81 1.26 3.48
N PRO A 131 10.08 1.60 3.79
CA PRO A 131 10.60 2.94 3.58
C PRO A 131 10.63 3.28 2.09
N GLY A 132 10.11 4.45 1.72
CA GLY A 132 10.13 4.92 0.33
C GLY A 132 11.56 5.01 -0.24
N GLN A 133 12.54 5.28 0.61
CA GLN A 133 13.96 5.38 0.24
C GLN A 133 14.60 4.02 -0.16
N TRP A 134 13.96 2.90 0.16
CA TRP A 134 14.39 1.57 -0.26
C TRP A 134 13.94 1.20 -1.67
N LEU A 135 12.99 1.95 -2.22
CA LEU A 135 12.33 1.62 -3.48
C LEU A 135 13.00 2.31 -4.67
N GLU A 136 13.02 1.63 -5.80
CA GLU A 136 13.31 2.17 -7.13
C GLU A 136 12.04 2.64 -7.82
N SER A 137 10.94 1.89 -7.64
CA SER A 137 9.64 2.27 -8.18
C SER A 137 8.49 1.57 -7.46
N ILE A 138 7.29 2.14 -7.61
CA ILE A 138 6.02 1.51 -7.28
C ILE A 138 5.20 1.45 -8.56
N GLN A 139 4.66 0.29 -8.88
CA GLN A 139 3.83 0.04 -10.06
C GLN A 139 2.39 -0.22 -9.62
N ILE A 140 1.45 0.62 -10.03
CA ILE A 140 0.03 0.54 -9.66
C ILE A 140 -0.75 0.12 -10.90
N ALA A 141 -1.16 -1.15 -10.95
CA ALA A 141 -2.00 -1.71 -12.01
C ALA A 141 -3.45 -1.79 -11.53
N LYS A 142 -4.39 -1.19 -12.28
CA LYS A 142 -5.82 -1.18 -11.97
C LYS A 142 -6.57 -2.31 -12.65
N GLY A 143 -7.57 -2.82 -11.96
CA GLY A 143 -8.44 -3.87 -12.46
C GLY A 143 -7.84 -5.26 -12.33
N SER A 144 -8.36 -6.22 -13.08
CA SER A 144 -7.85 -7.58 -13.10
C SER A 144 -6.46 -7.62 -13.74
N SER A 145 -5.51 -8.29 -13.10
CA SER A 145 -4.14 -8.45 -13.60
C SER A 145 -3.85 -9.90 -13.99
N SER A 146 -2.60 -10.23 -14.33
CA SER A 146 -2.16 -11.58 -14.68
C SER A 146 -2.57 -12.64 -13.63
N VAL A 147 -2.90 -13.85 -14.08
CA VAL A 147 -3.17 -15.00 -13.19
C VAL A 147 -1.92 -15.56 -12.50
N ILE A 148 -0.73 -15.17 -12.97
CA ILE A 148 0.57 -15.66 -12.50
C ILE A 148 0.82 -15.31 -11.03
N ASN A 149 0.42 -14.10 -10.61
CA ASN A 149 0.73 -13.58 -9.26
C ASN A 149 -0.26 -14.02 -8.17
N GLY A 150 -1.18 -14.94 -8.49
CA GLY A 150 -2.15 -15.45 -7.53
C GLY A 150 -3.58 -15.00 -7.78
N VAL A 151 -4.48 -15.40 -6.89
CA VAL A 151 -5.92 -15.26 -7.05
C VAL A 151 -6.48 -13.99 -6.39
N GLU A 152 -5.74 -13.37 -5.47
CA GLU A 152 -6.25 -12.33 -4.55
C GLU A 152 -6.43 -10.93 -5.18
N CYS A 153 -6.09 -10.74 -6.45
CA CYS A 153 -6.24 -9.48 -7.15
C CYS A 153 -7.72 -9.20 -7.46
N MET A 154 -8.37 -8.35 -6.66
CA MET A 154 -9.75 -7.91 -6.88
C MET A 154 -9.82 -6.50 -7.50
N THR A 155 -9.13 -5.50 -6.92
CA THR A 155 -9.14 -4.11 -7.42
C THR A 155 -7.95 -3.77 -8.29
N GLY A 156 -6.89 -4.51 -8.14
CA GLY A 156 -5.62 -4.29 -8.84
C GLY A 156 -4.43 -4.84 -8.08
N GLN A 157 -3.25 -4.53 -8.60
CA GLN A 157 -1.97 -4.89 -7.99
C GLN A 157 -1.12 -3.64 -7.77
N ILE A 158 -0.40 -3.63 -6.65
CA ILE A 158 0.65 -2.65 -6.37
C ILE A 158 1.93 -3.42 -6.16
N ASN A 159 2.87 -3.31 -7.11
CA ASN A 159 4.17 -3.98 -7.04
C ASN A 159 5.25 -2.97 -6.65
N MET A 160 6.02 -3.32 -5.64
CA MET A 160 7.15 -2.55 -5.14
C MET A 160 8.44 -3.14 -5.68
N GLU A 161 9.25 -2.31 -6.33
CA GLU A 161 10.60 -2.67 -6.77
C GLU A 161 11.62 -2.04 -5.83
N HIS A 162 12.36 -2.87 -5.12
CA HIS A 162 13.42 -2.42 -4.22
C HIS A 162 14.73 -2.15 -4.96
N ARG A 163 15.61 -1.36 -4.32
CA ARG A 163 17.00 -1.18 -4.76
C ARG A 163 17.66 -2.54 -4.98
N LYS A 164 18.35 -2.67 -6.11
CA LYS A 164 18.95 -3.94 -6.53
C LYS A 164 20.34 -4.11 -5.91
N PRO A 165 20.77 -5.36 -5.68
CA PRO A 165 22.15 -5.67 -5.28
C PRO A 165 23.22 -5.15 -6.25
N THR A 166 22.83 -4.92 -7.51
CA THR A 166 23.67 -4.40 -8.59
C THR A 166 23.66 -2.88 -8.72
N ASP A 167 22.98 -2.15 -7.82
CA ASP A 167 22.93 -0.68 -7.86
C ASP A 167 24.34 -0.07 -7.95
N GLU A 168 24.52 0.91 -8.80
CA GLU A 168 25.79 1.65 -8.98
C GLU A 168 26.17 2.51 -7.76
N LYS A 169 25.24 2.64 -6.80
CA LYS A 169 25.42 3.43 -5.58
C LYS A 169 25.84 2.53 -4.42
N PRO A 170 27.16 2.39 -4.15
CA PRO A 170 27.64 1.52 -3.10
C PRO A 170 27.18 1.93 -1.70
N LEU A 171 26.85 3.20 -1.49
CA LEU A 171 26.27 3.68 -0.23
C LEU A 171 25.29 4.82 -0.49
N PHE A 172 24.12 4.68 0.11
CA PHE A 172 23.10 5.71 0.20
C PHE A 172 22.66 5.88 1.65
N LEU A 173 22.64 7.12 2.13
CA LEU A 173 22.14 7.49 3.45
C LEU A 173 21.06 8.54 3.29
N ASN A 174 20.02 8.46 4.10
CA ASN A 174 19.01 9.51 4.24
C ASN A 174 18.70 9.71 5.72
N ALA A 175 18.59 10.96 6.13
CA ALA A 175 18.14 11.35 7.45
C ALA A 175 17.14 12.49 7.31
N ALA A 176 16.03 12.42 8.05
CA ALA A 176 15.02 13.46 8.10
C ALA A 176 14.51 13.67 9.53
N ILE A 177 14.11 14.89 9.81
CA ILE A 177 13.41 15.26 11.03
C ILE A 177 12.19 16.11 10.67
N MET A 178 11.08 15.87 11.36
CA MET A 178 9.83 16.59 11.20
C MET A 178 9.53 17.46 12.43
N SER A 179 8.67 18.47 12.23
CA SER A 179 8.29 19.41 13.32
C SER A 179 7.53 18.75 14.47
N ASP A 180 6.94 17.57 14.26
CA ASP A 180 6.32 16.72 15.28
C ASP A 180 7.33 15.80 15.99
N THR A 181 8.64 16.11 15.86
CA THR A 181 9.78 15.34 16.41
C THR A 181 9.96 13.93 15.85
N LYS A 182 9.21 13.55 14.81
CA LYS A 182 9.45 12.32 14.08
C LYS A 182 10.82 12.38 13.40
N MET A 183 11.63 11.35 13.62
CA MET A 183 12.94 11.18 13.01
C MET A 183 12.93 9.93 12.14
N ASP A 184 13.61 10.01 11.00
CA ASP A 184 13.72 8.92 10.04
C ASP A 184 15.15 8.80 9.54
N PHE A 185 15.70 7.59 9.60
CA PHE A 185 17.05 7.30 9.13
C PHE A 185 17.05 6.05 8.25
N ASN A 186 17.63 6.17 7.05
CA ASN A 186 17.74 5.09 6.09
C ASN A 186 19.17 4.89 5.63
N VAL A 187 19.56 3.63 5.45
CA VAL A 187 20.82 3.21 4.84
C VAL A 187 20.54 2.16 3.78
N ALA A 188 21.21 2.30 2.64
CA ALA A 188 21.30 1.24 1.62
C ALA A 188 22.76 1.10 1.21
N SER A 189 23.29 -0.11 1.23
CA SER A 189 24.68 -0.40 0.83
C SER A 189 24.70 -1.59 -0.10
N SER A 190 25.14 -1.38 -1.35
CA SER A 190 25.28 -2.41 -2.38
C SER A 190 26.75 -2.81 -2.55
N LEU A 191 27.01 -4.12 -2.51
CA LEU A 191 28.34 -4.70 -2.63
C LEU A 191 28.34 -5.77 -3.72
N GLN A 192 29.23 -5.64 -4.70
CA GLN A 192 29.52 -6.69 -5.68
C GLN A 192 30.73 -7.49 -5.23
N MET A 193 30.60 -8.81 -5.23
CA MET A 193 31.67 -9.77 -4.86
C MET A 193 32.02 -10.63 -6.08
N GLY A 194 33.01 -10.17 -6.84
CA GLY A 194 33.33 -10.73 -8.14
C GLY A 194 32.26 -10.47 -9.20
N TYR A 195 32.17 -11.39 -10.19
CA TYR A 195 31.25 -11.20 -11.34
C TYR A 195 29.87 -11.82 -11.14
N LYS A 196 29.72 -12.75 -10.18
CA LYS A 196 28.51 -13.58 -10.04
C LYS A 196 27.66 -13.22 -8.83
N TRP A 197 28.26 -12.66 -7.79
CA TRP A 197 27.57 -12.39 -6.54
C TRP A 197 27.44 -10.89 -6.26
N SER A 198 26.27 -10.49 -5.86
CA SER A 198 26.05 -9.15 -5.32
C SER A 198 25.07 -9.19 -4.15
N THR A 199 25.21 -8.23 -3.25
CA THR A 199 24.29 -8.09 -2.10
C THR A 199 23.95 -6.63 -1.85
N VAL A 200 22.78 -6.40 -1.27
CA VAL A 200 22.39 -5.09 -0.73
C VAL A 200 21.86 -5.25 0.68
N ILE A 201 22.33 -4.39 1.57
CA ILE A 201 21.83 -4.25 2.93
C ILE A 201 21.02 -2.97 2.99
N LEU A 202 19.80 -3.09 3.51
CA LEU A 202 18.86 -2.00 3.69
C LEU A 202 18.51 -1.91 5.18
N GLY A 203 18.76 -0.75 5.79
CA GLY A 203 18.46 -0.49 7.19
C GLY A 203 17.55 0.75 7.31
N HIS A 204 16.62 0.71 8.26
CA HIS A 204 15.71 1.82 8.54
C HIS A 204 15.41 1.89 10.02
N VAL A 205 15.41 3.10 10.54
CA VAL A 205 14.95 3.42 11.90
C VAL A 205 14.06 4.64 11.81
N SER A 206 12.86 4.55 12.37
CA SER A 206 11.93 5.67 12.48
C SER A 206 11.38 5.75 13.89
N GLY A 207 11.23 6.95 14.42
CA GLY A 207 10.67 7.15 15.76
C GLY A 207 9.98 8.51 15.89
N ASN A 208 8.89 8.51 16.66
CA ASN A 208 8.21 9.70 17.15
C ASN A 208 8.10 9.57 18.66
N ILE A 209 8.80 10.44 19.41
CA ILE A 209 8.93 10.34 20.86
C ILE A 209 8.10 11.35 21.64
N GLU A 210 7.67 12.44 21.01
CA GLU A 210 6.82 13.44 21.66
C GLU A 210 5.33 13.10 21.57
N ALA A 211 4.60 13.59 22.54
CA ALA A 211 3.16 13.44 22.65
C ALA A 211 2.49 14.74 22.18
N HIS A 212 1.72 14.67 21.11
CA HIS A 212 0.97 15.80 20.57
C HIS A 212 -0.53 15.56 20.71
N ASP A 213 -1.24 16.57 21.23
CA ASP A 213 -2.69 16.66 21.33
C ASP A 213 -3.07 18.08 20.87
N MET A 214 -3.10 18.30 19.56
CA MET A 214 -3.31 19.63 18.96
C MET A 214 -4.79 20.05 18.98
N ASN A 215 -5.69 19.09 19.05
CA ASN A 215 -7.14 19.31 19.05
C ASN A 215 -7.71 19.42 20.47
N ASN A 216 -6.90 19.15 21.52
CA ASN A 216 -7.22 19.16 22.95
C ASN A 216 -8.38 18.21 23.32
N ASP A 217 -8.47 17.05 22.68
CA ASP A 217 -9.46 16.01 23.01
C ASP A 217 -8.98 15.03 24.10
N GLY A 218 -7.75 15.22 24.58
CA GLY A 218 -7.13 14.38 25.61
C GLY A 218 -6.48 13.11 25.08
N PHE A 219 -6.44 12.91 23.77
CA PHE A 219 -5.77 11.79 23.10
C PHE A 219 -4.57 12.27 22.30
N LEU A 220 -3.64 11.37 22.04
CA LEU A 220 -2.53 11.62 21.12
C LEU A 220 -3.04 11.62 19.67
N ASP A 221 -2.73 12.66 18.91
CA ASP A 221 -3.05 12.75 17.47
C ASP A 221 -2.35 11.67 16.63
N GLU A 222 -1.12 11.31 17.00
CA GLU A 222 -0.38 10.15 16.49
C GLU A 222 0.27 9.39 17.66
N PRO A 223 0.34 8.05 17.61
CA PRO A 223 0.99 7.27 18.66
C PRO A 223 2.50 7.57 18.71
N GLN A 224 3.06 7.54 19.91
CA GLN A 224 4.52 7.47 20.04
C GLN A 224 5.00 6.14 19.47
N MET A 225 5.98 6.17 18.58
CA MET A 225 6.42 4.96 17.86
C MET A 225 7.94 4.84 17.84
N LEU A 226 8.41 3.58 17.76
CA LEU A 226 9.79 3.25 17.47
C LEU A 226 9.83 2.01 16.59
N GLN A 227 10.39 2.14 15.39
CA GLN A 227 10.43 1.10 14.38
C GLN A 227 11.85 0.84 13.89
N PHE A 228 12.20 -0.44 13.76
CA PHE A 228 13.46 -0.92 13.20
C PHE A 228 13.18 -1.90 12.07
N ASN A 229 13.75 -1.66 10.90
CA ASN A 229 13.67 -2.56 9.76
C ASN A 229 15.07 -2.85 9.25
N LEU A 230 15.36 -4.11 9.00
CA LEU A 230 16.61 -4.56 8.40
C LEU A 230 16.30 -5.57 7.30
N SER A 231 16.91 -5.40 6.13
CA SER A 231 16.82 -6.36 5.03
C SER A 231 18.19 -6.59 4.41
N ASN A 232 18.50 -7.85 4.15
CA ASN A 232 19.69 -8.24 3.38
C ASN A 232 19.24 -9.09 2.20
N ARG A 233 19.65 -8.69 0.99
CA ARG A 233 19.22 -9.26 -0.28
C ARG A 233 20.43 -9.65 -1.11
N TRP A 234 20.38 -10.83 -1.70
CA TRP A 234 21.45 -11.43 -2.48
C TRP A 234 21.01 -11.73 -3.89
N LEU A 235 21.92 -11.58 -4.83
CA LEU A 235 21.78 -12.00 -6.21
C LEU A 235 23.01 -12.82 -6.61
N TYR A 236 22.77 -13.97 -7.20
CA TYR A 236 23.75 -14.78 -7.91
C TYR A 236 23.36 -14.88 -9.38
N GLN A 237 24.32 -14.65 -10.27
CA GLN A 237 24.18 -14.79 -11.72
C GLN A 237 25.20 -15.82 -12.24
N ALA A 238 24.72 -16.89 -12.84
CA ALA A 238 25.57 -17.89 -13.46
C ALA A 238 25.81 -17.55 -14.95
N ASP A 239 26.86 -18.13 -15.51
CA ASP A 239 27.24 -17.87 -16.92
C ASP A 239 26.21 -18.43 -17.93
N ASN A 240 25.40 -19.41 -17.54
CA ASN A 240 24.33 -19.99 -18.34
C ASN A 240 22.99 -19.19 -18.24
N GLY A 241 23.01 -17.99 -17.66
CA GLY A 241 21.81 -17.16 -17.48
C GLY A 241 20.97 -17.51 -16.24
N THR A 242 21.28 -18.56 -15.50
CA THR A 242 20.58 -18.86 -14.24
C THR A 242 20.77 -17.75 -13.23
N GLN A 243 19.66 -17.29 -12.67
CA GLN A 243 19.66 -16.28 -11.60
C GLN A 243 19.07 -16.86 -10.31
N ILE A 244 19.73 -16.61 -9.19
CA ILE A 244 19.21 -16.93 -7.86
C ILE A 244 19.16 -15.64 -7.04
N ARG A 245 17.99 -15.37 -6.47
CA ARG A 245 17.77 -14.24 -5.55
C ARG A 245 17.21 -14.76 -4.24
N PHE A 246 17.79 -14.36 -3.15
CA PHE A 246 17.27 -14.69 -1.82
C PHE A 246 17.53 -13.54 -0.86
N GLY A 247 16.79 -13.52 0.22
CA GLY A 247 17.01 -12.50 1.24
C GLY A 247 16.20 -12.77 2.49
N VAL A 248 16.56 -12.02 3.51
CA VAL A 248 15.86 -12.00 4.80
C VAL A 248 15.52 -10.56 5.18
N ARG A 249 14.40 -10.38 5.86
CA ARG A 249 13.96 -9.10 6.42
C ARG A 249 13.45 -9.31 7.83
N ALA A 250 13.84 -8.43 8.74
CA ALA A 250 13.33 -8.37 10.11
C ALA A 250 12.76 -7.01 10.40
N ILE A 251 11.64 -6.98 11.13
CA ILE A 251 10.92 -5.76 11.52
C ILE A 251 10.60 -5.88 13.00
N GLN A 252 10.76 -4.76 13.70
CA GLN A 252 10.24 -4.54 15.05
C GLN A 252 9.58 -3.16 15.08
N ASP A 253 8.33 -3.08 15.54
CA ASP A 253 7.54 -1.86 15.60
C ASP A 253 6.79 -1.81 16.93
N SER A 254 7.01 -0.74 17.69
CA SER A 254 6.35 -0.46 18.97
C SER A 254 5.58 0.83 18.86
N ARG A 255 4.31 0.83 19.23
CA ARG A 255 3.41 1.99 19.19
C ARG A 255 2.65 2.12 20.50
N ASN A 256 2.61 3.34 21.04
CA ASN A 256 1.92 3.67 22.27
C ASN A 256 1.03 4.90 22.01
N GLY A 257 -0.27 4.68 21.93
CA GLY A 257 -1.29 5.68 21.66
C GLY A 257 -2.30 5.82 22.79
N GLY A 258 -3.42 6.49 22.52
CA GLY A 258 -4.52 6.69 23.44
C GLY A 258 -4.42 8.00 24.22
N GLN A 259 -4.98 8.06 25.43
CA GLN A 259 -5.04 9.29 26.21
C GLN A 259 -3.68 9.76 26.71
N ILE A 260 -3.51 11.08 26.82
CA ILE A 260 -2.27 11.71 27.30
C ILE A 260 -1.94 11.33 28.74
N LYS A 261 -0.66 11.41 29.12
CA LYS A 261 -0.15 10.93 30.42
C LYS A 261 -0.70 11.65 31.65
N SER A 262 -1.29 12.83 31.49
CA SER A 262 -1.87 13.60 32.59
C SER A 262 -3.19 13.02 33.13
N ILE A 263 -3.82 12.07 32.41
CA ILE A 263 -5.10 11.46 32.80
C ILE A 263 -4.85 10.22 33.66
N GLN A 264 -5.53 10.14 34.82
CA GLN A 264 -5.52 8.95 35.66
C GLN A 264 -6.38 7.84 35.08
N ASN A 265 -5.96 6.56 35.17
CA ASN A 265 -6.66 5.42 34.63
C ASN A 265 -6.99 5.61 33.14
N ARG A 266 -6.02 6.09 32.39
CA ARG A 266 -6.15 6.43 30.97
C ARG A 266 -6.40 5.20 30.10
N TRP A 267 -7.18 5.38 29.06
CA TRP A 267 -7.30 4.44 27.97
C TRP A 267 -6.05 4.49 27.10
N THR A 268 -5.42 3.35 26.83
CA THR A 268 -4.21 3.26 26.02
C THR A 268 -4.40 2.31 24.85
N SER A 269 -3.64 2.55 23.78
CA SER A 269 -3.45 1.65 22.65
C SER A 269 -1.96 1.31 22.60
N ASP A 270 -1.61 0.09 23.01
CA ASP A 270 -0.24 -0.40 23.06
C ASP A 270 -0.10 -1.55 22.04
N ILE A 271 0.79 -1.41 21.06
CA ILE A 271 0.95 -2.37 19.97
C ILE A 271 2.43 -2.68 19.79
N PHE A 272 2.78 -3.96 19.80
CA PHE A 272 4.11 -4.43 19.56
C PHE A 272 4.11 -5.49 18.45
N ASN A 273 4.72 -5.18 17.31
CA ASN A 273 4.82 -6.06 16.15
C ASN A 273 6.26 -6.53 15.95
N ARG A 274 6.41 -7.81 15.64
CA ARG A 274 7.66 -8.41 15.18
C ARG A 274 7.40 -9.22 13.93
N SER A 275 8.30 -9.15 12.97
CA SER A 275 8.19 -9.96 11.75
C SER A 275 9.56 -10.38 11.26
N ILE A 276 9.66 -11.64 10.81
CA ILE A 276 10.80 -12.17 10.09
C ILE A 276 10.28 -12.78 8.79
N ASN A 277 10.83 -12.31 7.67
CA ASN A 277 10.53 -12.80 6.33
C ASN A 277 11.79 -13.34 5.66
N GLY A 278 11.66 -14.48 5.01
CA GLY A 278 12.70 -15.05 4.15
C GLY A 278 12.13 -15.39 2.79
N TYR A 279 12.87 -15.10 1.73
CA TYR A 279 12.46 -15.46 0.38
C TYR A 279 13.58 -16.09 -0.44
N PHE A 280 13.18 -16.86 -1.43
CA PHE A 280 14.04 -17.50 -2.40
C PHE A 280 13.39 -17.45 -3.78
N LYS A 281 14.18 -17.08 -4.80
CA LYS A 281 13.77 -17.11 -6.21
C LYS A 281 14.89 -17.72 -7.03
N ILE A 282 14.56 -18.62 -7.93
CA ILE A 282 15.47 -19.13 -8.93
C ILE A 282 14.80 -19.11 -10.31
N GLY A 283 15.51 -18.63 -11.30
CA GLY A 283 15.11 -18.67 -12.70
C GLY A 283 16.20 -19.35 -13.50
N VAL A 284 15.81 -20.36 -14.27
CA VAL A 284 16.71 -21.18 -15.08
C VAL A 284 16.24 -21.14 -16.53
N PRO A 285 17.04 -20.58 -17.47
CA PRO A 285 16.78 -20.75 -18.88
C PRO A 285 17.04 -22.20 -19.28
N LEU A 286 16.14 -22.78 -20.09
CA LEU A 286 16.23 -24.18 -20.54
C LEU A 286 16.91 -24.32 -21.91
N ASN A 287 17.08 -23.21 -22.61
CA ASN A 287 17.71 -23.14 -23.93
C ASN A 287 18.58 -21.88 -24.06
N GLU A 288 19.46 -21.86 -25.05
CA GLU A 288 20.46 -20.79 -25.23
C GLU A 288 19.85 -19.44 -25.62
N ASP A 289 18.68 -19.43 -26.28
CA ASP A 289 17.97 -18.21 -26.69
C ASP A 289 17.04 -17.64 -25.61
N ASN A 290 17.02 -18.28 -24.43
CA ASN A 290 16.17 -17.91 -23.28
C ASN A 290 14.66 -17.88 -23.61
N SER A 291 14.21 -18.56 -24.67
CA SER A 291 12.78 -18.63 -25.00
C SER A 291 12.00 -19.55 -24.07
N GLN A 292 12.67 -20.50 -23.42
CA GLN A 292 12.07 -21.39 -22.43
C GLN A 292 12.73 -21.21 -21.06
N ASN A 293 11.90 -20.99 -20.04
CA ASN A 293 12.36 -20.72 -18.69
C ASN A 293 11.55 -21.49 -17.66
N ILE A 294 12.21 -21.94 -16.60
CA ILE A 294 11.55 -22.39 -15.36
C ILE A 294 11.94 -21.44 -14.25
N ALA A 295 10.96 -21.07 -13.42
CA ALA A 295 11.20 -20.26 -12.24
C ALA A 295 10.45 -20.82 -11.02
N LEU A 296 11.12 -20.80 -9.86
CA LEU A 296 10.51 -21.06 -8.56
C LEU A 296 10.64 -19.81 -7.69
N ILE A 297 9.53 -19.41 -7.10
CA ILE A 297 9.47 -18.34 -6.11
C ILE A 297 8.92 -18.96 -4.82
N ALA A 298 9.61 -18.76 -3.72
CA ALA A 298 9.19 -19.19 -2.40
C ALA A 298 9.34 -18.03 -1.42
N ASP A 299 8.40 -17.89 -0.51
CA ASP A 299 8.38 -16.86 0.53
C ASP A 299 7.83 -17.46 1.83
N TYR A 300 8.42 -17.10 2.94
CA TYR A 300 7.93 -17.44 4.26
C TYR A 300 8.01 -16.22 5.16
N ASN A 301 6.90 -15.93 5.85
CA ASN A 301 6.82 -14.85 6.82
C ASN A 301 6.25 -15.37 8.14
N TYR A 302 6.92 -15.06 9.24
CA TYR A 302 6.37 -15.14 10.57
C TYR A 302 6.13 -13.75 11.11
N GLN A 303 4.95 -13.50 11.62
CA GLN A 303 4.59 -12.24 12.27
C GLN A 303 3.90 -12.51 13.58
N ASP A 304 4.24 -11.70 14.56
CA ASP A 304 3.73 -11.73 15.91
C ASP A 304 3.28 -10.31 16.30
N MET A 305 2.09 -10.19 16.85
CA MET A 305 1.48 -8.94 17.28
C MET A 305 0.90 -9.11 18.67
N ASP A 306 1.46 -8.37 19.64
CA ASP A 306 0.91 -8.23 20.98
C ASP A 306 0.22 -6.85 21.05
N SER A 307 -1.08 -6.79 21.38
CA SER A 307 -1.79 -5.52 21.35
C SER A 307 -2.86 -5.37 22.43
N GLY A 308 -2.93 -4.16 22.99
CA GLY A 308 -3.92 -3.75 23.99
C GLY A 308 -4.66 -2.49 23.56
N PHE A 309 -5.96 -2.43 23.80
CA PHE A 309 -6.85 -1.33 23.47
C PHE A 309 -7.80 -1.07 24.65
N GLY A 310 -7.34 -0.28 25.62
CA GLY A 310 -8.04 -0.13 26.89
C GLY A 310 -8.11 -1.45 27.65
N ILE A 311 -9.28 -2.07 27.75
CA ILE A 311 -9.47 -3.38 28.38
C ILE A 311 -9.48 -4.56 27.39
N ARG A 312 -9.53 -4.27 26.10
CA ARG A 312 -9.48 -5.30 25.05
C ARG A 312 -8.03 -5.63 24.75
N THR A 313 -7.71 -6.91 24.57
CA THR A 313 -6.41 -7.34 24.04
C THR A 313 -6.60 -8.23 22.82
N TYR A 314 -5.67 -8.15 21.91
CA TYR A 314 -5.59 -9.03 20.77
C TYR A 314 -4.12 -9.38 20.52
N ASP A 315 -3.77 -10.61 20.86
CA ASP A 315 -2.42 -11.16 20.68
C ASP A 315 -2.50 -12.25 19.62
N ALA A 316 -1.69 -12.14 18.58
CA ALA A 316 -1.80 -13.05 17.45
C ALA A 316 -0.44 -13.34 16.80
N GLY A 317 -0.25 -14.61 16.44
CA GLY A 317 0.86 -15.10 15.62
C GLY A 317 0.37 -15.54 14.25
N GLN A 318 1.08 -15.19 13.18
CA GLN A 318 0.81 -15.66 11.82
C GLN A 318 2.04 -16.30 11.22
N HIS A 319 1.87 -17.54 10.73
CA HIS A 319 2.80 -18.20 9.81
C HIS A 319 2.23 -18.14 8.40
N SER A 320 2.98 -17.58 7.47
CA SER A 320 2.55 -17.39 6.08
C SER A 320 3.59 -18.01 5.15
N ALA A 321 3.18 -18.90 4.27
CA ALA A 321 4.03 -19.51 3.26
C ALA A 321 3.42 -19.34 1.87
N TYR A 322 4.25 -19.04 0.89
CA TYR A 322 3.90 -18.89 -0.52
C TYR A 322 4.89 -19.64 -1.39
N ALA A 323 4.40 -20.35 -2.39
CA ALA A 323 5.21 -20.95 -3.42
C ALA A 323 4.56 -20.77 -4.79
N ASN A 324 5.39 -20.54 -5.82
CA ASN A 324 4.96 -20.40 -7.20
C ASN A 324 6.00 -20.99 -8.14
N LEU A 325 5.65 -22.06 -8.82
CA LEU A 325 6.47 -22.73 -9.85
C LEU A 325 5.91 -22.35 -11.21
N LEU A 326 6.76 -21.85 -12.08
CA LEU A 326 6.43 -21.29 -13.39
C LEU A 326 7.23 -21.99 -14.49
N TYR A 327 6.58 -22.28 -15.59
CA TYR A 327 7.20 -22.60 -16.87
C TYR A 327 6.71 -21.59 -17.91
N GLN A 328 7.62 -20.90 -18.54
CA GLN A 328 7.35 -19.93 -19.61
C GLN A 328 7.97 -20.42 -20.93
N ASN A 329 7.24 -20.26 -22.01
CA ASN A 329 7.73 -20.53 -23.35
C ASN A 329 7.29 -19.40 -24.31
N VAL A 330 8.26 -18.71 -24.89
CA VAL A 330 8.10 -17.75 -25.97
C VAL A 330 8.28 -18.53 -27.28
N ILE A 331 7.17 -18.89 -27.92
CA ILE A 331 7.19 -19.69 -29.16
C ILE A 331 7.78 -18.85 -30.32
N ASN A 332 7.37 -17.59 -30.38
CA ASN A 332 7.86 -16.57 -31.30
C ASN A 332 7.42 -15.19 -30.83
N ASP A 333 7.70 -14.13 -31.59
CA ASP A 333 7.37 -12.76 -31.23
C ASP A 333 5.86 -12.49 -31.03
N SER A 334 5.00 -13.38 -31.59
CA SER A 334 3.54 -13.26 -31.48
C SER A 334 2.91 -14.14 -30.40
N HIS A 335 3.56 -15.20 -29.97
CA HIS A 335 2.95 -16.24 -29.13
C HIS A 335 3.81 -16.60 -27.96
N GLN A 336 3.28 -16.41 -26.76
CA GLN A 336 3.91 -16.80 -25.51
C GLN A 336 2.88 -17.49 -24.62
N PHE A 337 3.28 -18.50 -23.86
CA PHE A 337 2.45 -19.05 -22.80
C PHE A 337 3.26 -19.26 -21.51
N THR A 338 2.56 -19.17 -20.40
CA THR A 338 3.07 -19.45 -19.06
C THR A 338 2.13 -20.42 -18.37
N LEU A 339 2.68 -21.51 -17.85
CA LEU A 339 1.97 -22.48 -17.01
C LEU A 339 2.56 -22.46 -15.62
N GLY A 340 1.75 -22.77 -14.62
CA GLY A 340 2.30 -22.81 -13.27
C GLY A 340 1.45 -23.49 -12.22
N LEU A 341 2.09 -23.71 -11.08
CA LEU A 341 1.53 -24.22 -9.84
C LEU A 341 1.77 -23.17 -8.76
N ASN A 342 0.73 -22.83 -8.00
CA ASN A 342 0.81 -21.83 -6.97
C ASN A 342 0.16 -22.34 -5.69
N GLY A 343 0.71 -22.00 -4.54
CA GLY A 343 0.13 -22.31 -3.24
C GLY A 343 0.38 -21.23 -2.22
N THR A 344 -0.62 -20.98 -1.36
CA THR A 344 -0.49 -20.16 -0.15
C THR A 344 -0.97 -20.95 1.05
N PHE A 345 -0.32 -20.76 2.16
CA PHE A 345 -0.69 -21.30 3.45
C PHE A 345 -0.52 -20.24 4.52
N ASP A 346 -1.57 -19.94 5.26
CA ASP A 346 -1.55 -19.05 6.41
C ASP A 346 -2.10 -19.82 7.62
N ARG A 347 -1.44 -19.69 8.75
CA ARG A 347 -1.92 -20.18 10.04
C ARG A 347 -1.92 -19.02 11.01
N TYR A 348 -3.07 -18.76 11.59
CA TYR A 348 -3.28 -17.79 12.64
C TYR A 348 -3.44 -18.50 13.99
N ASP A 349 -2.69 -18.06 14.99
CA ASP A 349 -2.86 -18.41 16.38
C ASP A 349 -3.29 -17.12 17.10
N GLU A 350 -4.59 -17.01 17.46
CA GLU A 350 -5.21 -15.77 17.92
C GLU A 350 -5.73 -15.90 19.33
N LYS A 351 -5.48 -14.89 20.15
CA LYS A 351 -6.01 -14.74 21.50
C LYS A 351 -6.67 -13.37 21.61
N LEU A 352 -8.00 -13.36 21.77
CA LEU A 352 -8.81 -12.16 21.87
C LEU A 352 -9.45 -12.06 23.24
N VAL A 353 -9.26 -10.94 23.93
CA VAL A 353 -10.12 -10.54 25.04
C VAL A 353 -11.08 -9.48 24.51
N ARG A 354 -12.32 -9.88 24.21
CA ARG A 354 -13.35 -8.96 23.73
C ARG A 354 -14.19 -8.38 24.85
N ILE A 355 -14.73 -7.20 24.60
CA ILE A 355 -15.68 -6.53 25.50
C ILE A 355 -17.05 -7.21 25.44
N VAL A 356 -17.64 -7.48 26.60
CA VAL A 356 -19.02 -7.94 26.75
C VAL A 356 -19.72 -7.06 27.78
N TRP A 357 -20.87 -6.54 27.43
CA TRP A 357 -21.68 -5.71 28.32
C TRP A 357 -22.70 -6.54 29.07
N MET A 358 -22.49 -6.73 30.39
CA MET A 358 -23.41 -7.46 31.27
C MET A 358 -24.07 -6.50 32.26
N ASN A 359 -25.37 -6.19 32.08
CA ASN A 359 -26.15 -5.33 33.00
C ASN A 359 -25.43 -4.04 33.42
N SER A 360 -24.85 -3.32 32.46
CA SER A 360 -24.06 -2.11 32.67
C SER A 360 -22.65 -2.31 33.25
N PHE A 361 -22.21 -3.54 33.47
CA PHE A 361 -20.83 -3.86 33.81
C PHE A 361 -20.05 -4.29 32.55
N LEU A 362 -18.84 -3.80 32.48
CA LEU A 362 -17.88 -4.14 31.45
C LEU A 362 -17.12 -5.42 31.86
N ALA A 363 -17.14 -6.44 31.03
CA ALA A 363 -16.37 -7.67 31.24
C ALA A 363 -15.52 -8.00 30.01
N GLY A 364 -14.35 -8.56 30.22
CA GLY A 364 -13.54 -9.19 29.19
C GLY A 364 -13.90 -10.66 29.06
N LYS A 365 -14.13 -11.13 27.82
CA LYS A 365 -14.28 -12.55 27.51
C LYS A 365 -13.11 -13.00 26.65
N GLU A 366 -12.32 -13.93 27.16
CA GLU A 366 -11.19 -14.52 26.46
C GLU A 366 -11.66 -15.58 25.44
N GLU A 367 -11.11 -15.50 24.24
CA GLU A 367 -11.36 -16.45 23.15
C GLU A 367 -10.02 -16.78 22.49
N ASN A 368 -9.75 -18.07 22.27
CA ASN A 368 -8.54 -18.53 21.63
C ASN A 368 -8.91 -19.32 20.38
N GLU A 369 -8.29 -19.01 19.26
CA GLU A 369 -8.56 -19.67 18.00
C GLU A 369 -7.28 -19.97 17.22
N VAL A 370 -7.27 -21.11 16.53
CA VAL A 370 -6.21 -21.52 15.61
C VAL A 370 -6.83 -21.77 14.25
N THR A 371 -6.55 -20.91 13.29
CA THR A 371 -7.17 -20.98 11.97
C THR A 371 -6.15 -21.20 10.86
N PRO A 372 -6.16 -22.37 10.20
CA PRO A 372 -5.43 -22.59 8.96
C PRO A 372 -6.24 -22.13 7.75
N LEU A 373 -5.64 -21.33 6.90
CA LEU A 373 -6.17 -20.91 5.59
C LEU A 373 -5.19 -21.37 4.51
N ALA A 374 -5.67 -22.02 3.47
CA ALA A 374 -4.81 -22.52 2.42
C ALA A 374 -5.52 -22.52 1.07
N ASN A 375 -4.77 -22.22 0.02
CA ASN A 375 -5.20 -22.53 -1.33
C ASN A 375 -4.02 -23.06 -2.15
N THR A 376 -4.35 -23.96 -3.09
CA THR A 376 -3.40 -24.47 -4.07
C THR A 376 -4.07 -24.47 -5.43
N GLY A 377 -3.40 -23.95 -6.44
CA GLY A 377 -3.97 -23.79 -7.77
C GLY A 377 -3.01 -24.12 -8.89
N VAL A 378 -3.60 -24.46 -10.02
CA VAL A 378 -2.93 -24.57 -11.31
C VAL A 378 -3.40 -23.42 -12.20
N PHE A 379 -2.52 -22.89 -13.04
CA PHE A 379 -2.89 -21.82 -13.94
C PHE A 379 -2.15 -21.90 -15.27
N GLY A 380 -2.78 -21.30 -16.27
CA GLY A 380 -2.17 -21.05 -17.57
C GLY A 380 -2.53 -19.66 -18.06
N GLU A 381 -1.56 -18.99 -18.65
CA GLU A 381 -1.73 -17.68 -19.29
C GLU A 381 -1.14 -17.73 -20.69
N TYR A 382 -1.88 -17.26 -21.65
CA TYR A 382 -1.49 -17.17 -23.05
C TYR A 382 -1.50 -15.71 -23.48
N THR A 383 -0.38 -15.27 -24.07
CA THR A 383 -0.20 -13.93 -24.62
C THR A 383 -0.06 -14.01 -26.13
N TYR A 384 -0.84 -13.20 -26.81
CA TYR A 384 -0.80 -13.01 -28.25
C TYR A 384 -0.47 -11.58 -28.62
N HIS A 385 0.58 -11.38 -29.41
CA HIS A 385 0.97 -10.09 -29.96
C HIS A 385 0.77 -10.08 -31.47
N ALA A 386 -0.03 -9.15 -31.99
CA ALA A 386 -0.11 -8.87 -33.44
C ALA A 386 0.73 -7.61 -33.74
N GLY A 387 2.03 -7.80 -33.85
CA GLY A 387 3.00 -6.71 -33.88
C GLY A 387 2.88 -5.78 -32.69
N ASP A 388 3.20 -4.52 -32.89
CA ASP A 388 3.12 -3.50 -31.80
C ASP A 388 1.69 -2.97 -31.55
N LYS A 389 0.73 -3.34 -32.42
CA LYS A 389 -0.61 -2.72 -32.42
C LYS A 389 -1.61 -3.42 -31.52
N PHE A 390 -1.49 -4.71 -31.31
CA PHE A 390 -2.49 -5.44 -30.56
C PHE A 390 -1.86 -6.52 -29.67
N THR A 391 -2.26 -6.53 -28.40
CA THR A 391 -1.92 -7.59 -27.44
C THR A 391 -3.20 -8.13 -26.80
N ALA A 392 -3.32 -9.44 -26.73
CA ALA A 392 -4.36 -10.13 -25.98
C ALA A 392 -3.71 -11.12 -25.00
N ILE A 393 -4.09 -11.02 -23.73
CA ILE A 393 -3.65 -11.93 -22.66
C ILE A 393 -4.89 -12.62 -22.11
N ALA A 394 -4.91 -13.95 -22.14
CA ALA A 394 -5.98 -14.75 -21.57
C ALA A 394 -5.40 -15.71 -20.55
N GLY A 395 -5.85 -15.58 -19.31
CA GLY A 395 -5.44 -16.40 -18.19
C GLY A 395 -6.60 -17.19 -17.60
N LEU A 396 -6.34 -18.42 -17.22
CA LEU A 396 -7.28 -19.26 -16.49
C LEU A 396 -6.55 -19.93 -15.34
N ARG A 397 -7.17 -19.89 -14.15
CA ARG A 397 -6.67 -20.63 -12.99
C ARG A 397 -7.78 -21.37 -12.26
N GLY A 398 -7.45 -22.53 -11.72
CA GLY A 398 -8.30 -23.30 -10.86
C GLY A 398 -7.61 -23.50 -9.51
N ASP A 399 -8.26 -23.08 -8.43
CA ASP A 399 -7.75 -23.14 -7.08
C ASP A 399 -8.64 -24.00 -6.19
N TRP A 400 -8.01 -24.83 -5.38
CA TRP A 400 -8.66 -25.51 -4.27
C TRP A 400 -8.42 -24.74 -2.99
N PHE A 401 -9.51 -24.22 -2.40
CA PHE A 401 -9.49 -23.50 -1.13
C PHE A 401 -9.87 -24.43 0.02
N TYR A 402 -9.08 -24.43 1.08
CA TYR A 402 -9.36 -25.23 2.28
C TYR A 402 -10.73 -24.86 2.85
N LYS A 403 -11.58 -25.87 3.10
CA LYS A 403 -12.99 -25.75 3.54
C LYS A 403 -13.95 -25.03 2.56
N GLN A 404 -13.47 -24.41 1.48
CA GLN A 404 -14.29 -23.65 0.52
C GLN A 404 -14.39 -24.32 -0.88
N GLY A 405 -13.62 -25.40 -1.11
CA GLY A 405 -13.66 -26.20 -2.32
C GLY A 405 -12.98 -25.57 -3.54
N PHE A 406 -13.30 -26.10 -4.71
CA PHE A 406 -12.68 -25.69 -5.98
C PHE A 406 -13.37 -24.46 -6.58
N LYS A 407 -12.55 -23.51 -7.02
CA LYS A 407 -12.99 -22.26 -7.68
C LYS A 407 -12.17 -22.01 -8.94
N VAL A 408 -12.79 -21.38 -9.94
CA VAL A 408 -12.16 -21.01 -11.20
C VAL A 408 -12.12 -19.49 -11.34
N SER A 409 -10.98 -18.96 -11.74
CA SER A 409 -10.75 -17.52 -11.93
C SER A 409 -10.22 -17.22 -13.31
N PRO A 410 -11.09 -16.88 -14.29
CA PRO A 410 -10.68 -16.40 -15.61
C PRO A 410 -10.25 -14.93 -15.52
N ARG A 411 -9.25 -14.54 -16.34
CA ARG A 411 -8.81 -13.16 -16.51
C ARG A 411 -8.46 -12.91 -17.97
N VAL A 412 -8.80 -11.71 -18.47
CA VAL A 412 -8.50 -11.28 -19.83
C VAL A 412 -7.99 -9.85 -19.81
N THR A 413 -6.96 -9.58 -20.59
CA THR A 413 -6.43 -8.23 -20.83
C THR A 413 -6.26 -8.03 -22.32
N LEU A 414 -6.70 -6.89 -22.82
CA LEU A 414 -6.58 -6.47 -24.21
C LEU A 414 -5.91 -5.10 -24.26
N LYS A 415 -4.95 -4.94 -25.17
CA LYS A 415 -4.33 -3.65 -25.50
C LYS A 415 -4.39 -3.47 -27.01
N TYR A 416 -4.81 -2.30 -27.45
CA TYR A 416 -4.91 -1.95 -28.86
C TYR A 416 -4.35 -0.55 -29.10
N MET A 417 -3.44 -0.45 -30.07
CA MET A 417 -2.79 0.79 -30.50
C MET A 417 -3.09 1.00 -31.98
N PRO A 418 -4.24 1.62 -32.31
CA PRO A 418 -4.59 1.89 -33.72
C PRO A 418 -3.56 2.79 -34.39
N VAL A 419 -3.04 3.74 -33.66
CA VAL A 419 -1.92 4.63 -34.01
C VAL A 419 -1.01 4.78 -32.77
N GLU A 420 0.21 5.24 -32.96
CA GLU A 420 1.20 5.33 -31.87
C GLU A 420 0.77 6.25 -30.73
N GLU A 421 -0.08 7.22 -31.02
CA GLU A 421 -0.56 8.19 -30.04
C GLU A 421 -1.73 7.69 -29.20
N ILE A 422 -2.46 6.67 -29.66
CA ILE A 422 -3.66 6.19 -28.97
C ILE A 422 -3.45 4.77 -28.45
N VAL A 423 -3.60 4.61 -27.14
CA VAL A 423 -3.56 3.31 -26.46
C VAL A 423 -4.89 3.03 -25.79
N ILE A 424 -5.54 1.97 -26.19
CA ILE A 424 -6.80 1.48 -25.61
C ILE A 424 -6.49 0.19 -24.86
N ARG A 425 -6.92 0.10 -23.60
CA ARG A 425 -6.78 -1.10 -22.79
C ARG A 425 -8.12 -1.48 -22.17
N ALA A 426 -8.38 -2.79 -22.10
CA ALA A 426 -9.50 -3.33 -21.37
C ALA A 426 -9.03 -4.56 -20.59
N ASN A 427 -9.51 -4.73 -19.38
CA ASN A 427 -9.27 -5.94 -18.61
C ASN A 427 -10.50 -6.34 -17.81
N GLY A 428 -10.58 -7.62 -17.46
CA GLY A 428 -11.62 -8.14 -16.60
C GLY A 428 -11.28 -9.51 -16.08
N GLY A 429 -11.78 -9.83 -14.88
CA GLY A 429 -11.54 -11.12 -14.28
C GLY A 429 -12.09 -11.23 -12.86
N ARG A 430 -11.92 -12.43 -12.30
CA ARG A 430 -12.38 -12.79 -10.97
C ARG A 430 -11.22 -12.84 -9.99
N GLY A 431 -11.42 -12.25 -8.80
CA GLY A 431 -10.52 -12.32 -7.67
C GLY A 431 -11.19 -12.98 -6.47
N LEU A 432 -10.42 -13.75 -5.69
CA LEU A 432 -10.88 -14.49 -4.51
C LEU A 432 -9.87 -14.28 -3.37
N ARG A 433 -10.38 -14.07 -2.14
CA ARG A 433 -9.52 -14.00 -0.94
C ARG A 433 -10.26 -14.51 0.29
N TYR A 434 -9.53 -15.04 1.26
CA TYR A 434 -10.10 -15.22 2.61
C TYR A 434 -10.21 -13.89 3.33
N SER A 435 -11.35 -13.63 3.97
CA SER A 435 -11.48 -12.51 4.91
C SER A 435 -10.77 -12.81 6.22
N THR A 436 -10.20 -11.78 6.83
CA THR A 436 -9.71 -11.77 8.21
C THR A 436 -10.40 -10.60 8.95
N PRO A 437 -11.68 -10.76 9.38
CA PRO A 437 -12.57 -9.64 9.64
C PRO A 437 -12.06 -8.63 10.66
N LEU A 438 -11.43 -9.09 11.75
CA LEU A 438 -10.87 -8.20 12.78
C LEU A 438 -9.63 -7.45 12.28
N VAL A 439 -8.68 -8.17 11.70
CA VAL A 439 -7.40 -7.60 11.25
C VAL A 439 -7.58 -6.72 10.01
N ASP A 440 -8.45 -7.12 9.07
CA ASP A 440 -8.82 -6.31 7.90
C ASP A 440 -9.46 -4.97 8.30
N ASN A 441 -9.99 -4.88 9.53
CA ASN A 441 -10.67 -3.71 10.08
C ASN A 441 -10.11 -3.33 11.45
N ILE A 442 -8.80 -3.17 11.58
CA ILE A 442 -8.08 -2.94 12.85
C ILE A 442 -8.73 -1.85 13.74
N GLY A 443 -9.36 -0.84 13.13
CA GLY A 443 -10.07 0.22 13.84
C GLY A 443 -11.23 -0.28 14.73
N VAL A 444 -11.75 -1.50 14.54
CA VAL A 444 -12.79 -2.06 15.42
C VAL A 444 -12.28 -2.22 16.86
N PHE A 445 -10.97 -2.47 17.03
CA PHE A 445 -10.37 -2.58 18.36
C PHE A 445 -10.38 -1.25 19.14
N SER A 446 -10.36 -0.13 18.41
CA SER A 446 -10.35 1.22 18.98
C SER A 446 -11.77 1.74 19.27
N THR A 447 -12.68 0.84 19.65
CA THR A 447 -14.08 1.16 20.00
C THR A 447 -14.49 0.51 21.32
N GLY A 448 -15.49 1.06 22.01
CA GLY A 448 -16.15 0.44 23.17
C GLY A 448 -17.24 -0.56 22.79
N LYS A 449 -17.46 -0.80 21.49
CA LYS A 449 -18.58 -1.59 20.98
C LYS A 449 -18.34 -3.10 21.11
N GLU A 450 -19.42 -3.85 21.31
CA GLU A 450 -19.40 -5.31 21.31
C GLU A 450 -19.40 -5.86 19.89
N TYR A 451 -18.68 -6.97 19.65
CA TYR A 451 -18.70 -7.69 18.38
C TYR A 451 -19.80 -8.72 18.34
N VAL A 452 -20.60 -8.72 17.26
CA VAL A 452 -21.74 -9.61 17.05
C VAL A 452 -21.61 -10.28 15.67
N GLY A 453 -22.01 -11.55 15.59
CA GLY A 453 -22.02 -12.32 14.34
C GLY A 453 -20.66 -12.94 14.00
N ALA A 454 -20.29 -12.93 12.74
CA ALA A 454 -19.20 -13.70 12.15
C ALA A 454 -17.80 -13.02 12.26
N TYR A 455 -17.49 -12.36 13.38
CA TYR A 455 -16.24 -11.59 13.54
C TYR A 455 -14.96 -12.45 13.53
N ASN A 456 -15.09 -13.75 13.80
CA ASN A 456 -14.02 -14.76 13.74
C ASN A 456 -14.17 -15.75 12.57
N GLU A 457 -15.08 -15.50 11.62
CA GLU A 457 -15.28 -16.36 10.47
C GLU A 457 -14.46 -15.88 9.25
N HIS A 458 -13.70 -16.79 8.67
CA HIS A 458 -12.88 -16.53 7.47
C HIS A 458 -13.63 -17.01 6.23
N ILE A 459 -14.55 -16.21 5.72
CA ILE A 459 -15.27 -16.52 4.48
C ILE A 459 -14.38 -16.31 3.26
N LEU A 460 -14.71 -16.96 2.15
CA LEU A 460 -14.06 -16.71 0.87
C LEU A 460 -14.82 -15.58 0.15
N GLU A 461 -14.25 -14.39 0.15
CA GLU A 461 -14.75 -13.25 -0.61
C GLU A 461 -14.50 -13.45 -2.10
N ASP A 462 -15.45 -13.01 -2.92
CA ASP A 462 -15.51 -13.24 -4.36
C ASP A 462 -15.94 -11.96 -5.07
N ALA A 463 -15.10 -11.46 -5.98
CA ALA A 463 -15.40 -10.25 -6.72
C ALA A 463 -15.00 -10.37 -8.20
N TRP A 464 -15.80 -9.73 -9.05
CA TRP A 464 -15.52 -9.53 -10.45
C TRP A 464 -15.15 -8.08 -10.70
N THR A 465 -14.01 -7.85 -11.35
CA THR A 465 -13.60 -6.50 -11.75
C THR A 465 -13.43 -6.46 -13.26
N MET A 466 -14.00 -5.43 -13.87
CA MET A 466 -13.89 -5.17 -15.30
C MET A 466 -13.74 -3.68 -15.54
N GLY A 467 -13.02 -3.31 -16.58
CA GLY A 467 -12.85 -1.92 -16.95
C GLY A 467 -11.90 -1.72 -18.11
N GLY A 468 -11.61 -0.46 -18.35
CA GLY A 468 -10.73 -0.09 -19.43
C GLY A 468 -10.20 1.32 -19.31
N ASN A 469 -9.29 1.61 -20.21
CA ASN A 469 -8.56 2.87 -20.27
C ASN A 469 -8.35 3.26 -21.73
N ILE A 470 -8.49 4.56 -22.01
CA ILE A 470 -8.10 5.17 -23.28
C ILE A 470 -7.09 6.26 -22.96
N THR A 471 -5.90 6.19 -23.54
CA THR A 471 -4.85 7.20 -23.38
C THR A 471 -4.48 7.78 -24.74
N TYR A 472 -4.52 9.10 -24.85
CA TYR A 472 -4.03 9.85 -26.00
C TYR A 472 -2.72 10.54 -25.66
N TYR A 473 -1.63 10.12 -26.27
CA TYR A 473 -0.32 10.74 -26.17
C TYR A 473 -0.22 11.86 -27.20
N MET A 474 -0.12 13.09 -26.75
CA MET A 474 -0.19 14.28 -27.60
C MET A 474 1.21 14.65 -28.08
N PRO A 475 1.37 14.98 -29.38
CA PRO A 475 2.69 15.30 -29.97
C PRO A 475 3.13 16.74 -29.70
N PHE A 476 2.86 17.27 -28.52
CA PHE A 476 3.28 18.61 -28.12
C PHE A 476 3.84 18.61 -26.69
N GLY A 477 4.57 19.66 -26.33
CA GLY A 477 5.30 19.77 -25.06
C GLY A 477 6.78 19.49 -25.25
N ALA A 478 7.56 19.69 -24.20
CA ALA A 478 9.01 19.53 -24.22
C ALA A 478 9.47 18.05 -24.11
N SER A 479 8.55 17.14 -23.82
CA SER A 479 8.83 15.70 -23.72
C SER A 479 7.70 14.86 -24.33
N ALA A 480 7.99 13.57 -24.60
CA ALA A 480 7.00 12.61 -25.08
C ALA A 480 5.95 12.20 -23.99
N ASN A 481 5.92 12.87 -22.85
CA ASN A 481 5.08 12.51 -21.69
C ASN A 481 3.78 13.33 -21.63
N THR A 482 3.41 14.03 -22.68
CA THR A 482 2.14 14.74 -22.72
C THR A 482 1.03 13.76 -23.09
N TYR A 483 0.09 13.53 -22.16
CA TYR A 483 -1.04 12.63 -22.40
C TYR A 483 -2.31 13.09 -21.69
N LEU A 484 -3.44 12.66 -22.25
CA LEU A 484 -4.75 12.66 -21.64
C LEU A 484 -5.24 11.21 -21.56
N SER A 485 -5.65 10.78 -20.38
CA SER A 485 -6.13 9.42 -20.15
C SER A 485 -7.49 9.43 -19.47
N PHE A 486 -8.35 8.51 -19.84
CA PHE A 486 -9.63 8.26 -19.20
C PHE A 486 -9.74 6.79 -18.80
N ASP A 487 -10.07 6.53 -17.52
CA ASP A 487 -10.25 5.20 -16.96
C ASP A 487 -11.70 5.01 -16.51
N TYR A 488 -12.24 3.81 -16.73
CA TYR A 488 -13.44 3.32 -16.08
C TYR A 488 -13.22 1.91 -15.56
N PHE A 489 -13.56 1.67 -14.29
CA PHE A 489 -13.51 0.33 -13.66
C PHE A 489 -14.72 0.10 -12.77
N ARG A 490 -15.32 -1.09 -12.90
CA ARG A 490 -16.36 -1.60 -12.01
C ARG A 490 -15.87 -2.84 -11.30
N THR A 491 -16.02 -2.85 -9.95
CA THR A 491 -15.84 -4.05 -9.13
C THR A 491 -17.17 -4.42 -8.50
N GLN A 492 -17.58 -5.67 -8.60
CA GLN A 492 -18.83 -6.18 -8.07
C GLN A 492 -18.59 -7.45 -7.28
N PHE A 493 -19.09 -7.49 -6.03
CA PHE A 493 -18.94 -8.63 -5.14
C PHE A 493 -20.05 -9.64 -5.37
N ALA A 494 -19.65 -10.90 -5.59
CA ALA A 494 -20.55 -12.06 -5.52
C ALA A 494 -20.73 -12.52 -4.07
N GLN A 495 -19.66 -12.43 -3.24
CA GLN A 495 -19.66 -12.70 -1.81
C GLN A 495 -18.73 -11.72 -1.10
N GLN A 496 -19.16 -11.12 0.02
CA GLN A 496 -18.39 -10.14 0.77
C GLN A 496 -18.63 -10.28 2.28
N MET A 497 -17.56 -10.11 3.07
CA MET A 497 -17.68 -9.89 4.52
C MET A 497 -18.02 -8.42 4.75
N VAL A 498 -19.11 -8.18 5.48
CA VAL A 498 -19.57 -6.84 5.86
C VAL A 498 -19.30 -6.61 7.32
N VAL A 499 -18.66 -5.49 7.63
CA VAL A 499 -18.49 -4.97 8.99
C VAL A 499 -19.37 -3.75 9.14
N ASP A 500 -20.53 -3.95 9.79
CA ASP A 500 -21.57 -2.93 9.90
C ASP A 500 -21.48 -2.19 11.24
N TYR A 501 -20.90 -1.00 11.20
CA TYR A 501 -20.83 -0.07 12.33
C TYR A 501 -22.16 0.62 12.62
N GLU A 502 -23.13 0.52 11.72
CA GLU A 502 -24.43 1.19 11.82
C GLU A 502 -25.54 0.27 12.32
N TYR A 503 -25.20 -0.99 12.65
CA TYR A 503 -26.15 -1.97 13.17
C TYR A 503 -26.75 -1.53 14.50
N GLY A 504 -25.91 -0.96 15.39
CA GLY A 504 -26.34 -0.43 16.67
C GLY A 504 -25.32 0.54 17.27
N MET A 505 -25.75 1.37 18.23
CA MET A 505 -24.84 2.33 18.88
C MET A 505 -23.71 1.66 19.66
N ASN A 506 -23.97 0.45 20.22
CA ASN A 506 -23.06 -0.27 21.10
C ASN A 506 -22.50 -1.56 20.51
N GLN A 507 -22.80 -1.84 19.23
CA GLN A 507 -22.44 -3.10 18.57
C GLN A 507 -21.90 -2.87 17.17
N ILE A 508 -20.95 -3.71 16.77
CA ILE A 508 -20.49 -3.87 15.39
C ILE A 508 -20.92 -5.26 14.93
N HIS A 509 -21.67 -5.33 13.85
CA HIS A 509 -22.18 -6.58 13.33
C HIS A 509 -21.37 -7.06 12.13
N PHE A 510 -20.86 -8.29 12.20
CA PHE A 510 -20.09 -8.96 11.16
C PHE A 510 -20.96 -10.02 10.50
N TYR A 511 -21.11 -9.99 9.20
CA TYR A 511 -21.89 -10.98 8.46
C TYR A 511 -21.45 -11.07 6.99
N ALA A 512 -21.66 -12.22 6.40
CA ALA A 512 -21.47 -12.43 4.97
C ALA A 512 -22.72 -12.02 4.18
N ILE A 513 -22.50 -11.41 3.02
CA ILE A 513 -23.57 -11.17 2.03
C ILE A 513 -23.23 -11.87 0.73
N ASP A 514 -24.24 -12.47 0.11
CA ASP A 514 -24.18 -13.10 -1.19
C ASP A 514 -25.12 -12.39 -2.18
N GLY A 515 -24.87 -12.52 -3.48
CA GLY A 515 -25.87 -12.13 -4.49
C GLY A 515 -25.58 -10.86 -5.28
N ASN A 516 -24.30 -10.49 -5.47
CA ASN A 516 -23.91 -9.43 -6.41
C ASN A 516 -24.51 -8.05 -6.14
N ARG A 517 -24.65 -7.64 -4.89
CA ARG A 517 -25.29 -6.37 -4.54
C ARG A 517 -24.32 -5.23 -4.27
N SER A 518 -23.20 -5.50 -3.57
CA SER A 518 -22.17 -4.49 -3.32
C SER A 518 -21.31 -4.24 -4.56
N TYR A 519 -21.07 -2.99 -4.91
CA TYR A 519 -20.23 -2.65 -6.07
C TYR A 519 -19.52 -1.31 -5.89
N THR A 520 -18.53 -1.07 -6.76
CA THR A 520 -17.92 0.25 -6.95
C THR A 520 -17.77 0.56 -8.44
N ASP A 521 -18.14 1.78 -8.84
CA ASP A 521 -17.84 2.36 -10.13
C ASP A 521 -16.83 3.50 -9.97
N ASN A 522 -15.74 3.44 -10.72
CA ASN A 522 -14.66 4.42 -10.67
C ASN A 522 -14.40 5.00 -12.05
N TYR A 523 -14.37 6.31 -12.10
CA TYR A 523 -14.03 7.11 -13.27
C TYR A 523 -12.81 7.97 -12.92
N GLN A 524 -11.79 7.97 -13.78
CA GLN A 524 -10.61 8.81 -13.57
C GLN A 524 -10.19 9.45 -14.87
N ILE A 525 -9.77 10.72 -14.78
CA ILE A 525 -9.14 11.46 -15.87
C ILE A 525 -7.76 11.87 -15.39
N ASP A 526 -6.74 11.55 -16.18
CA ASP A 526 -5.34 11.95 -15.94
C ASP A 526 -4.87 12.82 -17.10
N PHE A 527 -4.28 13.95 -16.78
CA PHE A 527 -3.62 14.83 -17.72
C PHE A 527 -2.19 15.09 -17.27
N SER A 528 -1.22 14.91 -18.17
CA SER A 528 0.18 15.24 -17.92
C SER A 528 0.74 16.02 -19.08
N VAL A 529 1.55 17.05 -18.78
CA VAL A 529 2.22 17.88 -19.79
C VAL A 529 3.53 18.42 -19.24
N ASP A 530 4.53 18.49 -20.11
CA ASP A 530 5.78 19.22 -19.89
C ASP A 530 5.77 20.47 -20.80
N PRO A 531 5.20 21.62 -20.36
CA PRO A 531 5.05 22.81 -21.21
C PRO A 531 6.39 23.37 -21.69
N VAL A 532 7.39 23.27 -20.83
CA VAL A 532 8.80 23.62 -21.11
C VAL A 532 9.70 22.56 -20.49
N GLU A 533 10.93 22.49 -20.93
CA GLU A 533 11.90 21.55 -20.36
C GLU A 533 11.97 21.68 -18.83
N ARG A 534 11.94 20.54 -18.14
CA ARG A 534 12.06 20.41 -16.68
C ARG A 534 10.90 21.01 -15.88
N PHE A 535 9.81 21.38 -16.52
CA PHE A 535 8.57 21.75 -15.83
C PHE A 535 7.47 20.75 -16.18
N ASN A 536 7.08 19.95 -15.20
CA ASN A 536 6.02 18.94 -15.35
C ASN A 536 4.77 19.38 -14.59
N ILE A 537 3.63 19.25 -15.22
CA ILE A 537 2.30 19.43 -14.66
C ILE A 537 1.54 18.14 -14.83
N THR A 538 1.05 17.56 -13.73
CA THR A 538 0.15 16.41 -13.76
C THR A 538 -1.12 16.75 -12.97
N ALA A 539 -2.28 16.59 -13.59
CA ALA A 539 -3.58 16.80 -12.97
C ALA A 539 -4.41 15.53 -13.10
N THR A 540 -4.96 15.06 -12.00
CA THR A 540 -5.81 13.88 -11.96
C THR A 540 -7.10 14.20 -11.22
N PHE A 541 -8.23 13.75 -11.76
CA PHE A 541 -9.53 13.77 -11.09
C PHE A 541 -10.15 12.38 -11.13
N ARG A 542 -10.57 11.90 -9.96
CA ARG A 542 -11.26 10.63 -9.80
C ARG A 542 -12.63 10.83 -9.16
N TYR A 543 -13.64 10.15 -9.71
CA TYR A 543 -14.98 10.01 -9.14
C TYR A 543 -15.26 8.55 -8.81
N THR A 544 -15.86 8.29 -7.64
CA THR A 544 -16.15 6.94 -7.12
C THR A 544 -17.59 6.87 -6.64
N ASP A 545 -18.39 5.95 -7.19
CA ASP A 545 -19.68 5.54 -6.62
C ASP A 545 -19.50 4.14 -5.99
N ALA A 546 -19.38 4.10 -4.67
CA ALA A 546 -19.24 2.87 -3.90
C ALA A 546 -20.54 2.57 -3.15
N ARG A 547 -21.09 1.37 -3.37
CA ARG A 547 -22.32 0.90 -2.75
C ARG A 547 -22.08 -0.38 -1.99
N ILE A 548 -22.67 -0.46 -0.80
CA ILE A 548 -22.64 -1.65 0.06
C ILE A 548 -24.06 -1.99 0.49
N GLU A 549 -24.37 -3.28 0.55
CA GLU A 549 -25.61 -3.73 1.13
C GLU A 549 -25.47 -3.87 2.64
N LEU A 550 -26.35 -3.22 3.39
CA LEU A 550 -26.45 -3.35 4.83
C LEU A 550 -27.77 -4.04 5.22
N ALA A 551 -27.68 -4.94 6.19
CA ALA A 551 -28.83 -5.69 6.69
C ALA A 551 -29.94 -4.74 7.17
N GLY A 552 -31.16 -4.95 6.66
CA GLY A 552 -32.33 -4.12 6.98
C GLY A 552 -32.36 -2.74 6.32
N LYS A 553 -31.28 -2.29 5.64
CA LYS A 553 -31.20 -0.98 4.97
C LYS A 553 -31.13 -1.10 3.45
N GLY A 554 -30.81 -2.30 2.92
CA GLY A 554 -30.58 -2.52 1.50
C GLY A 554 -29.29 -1.88 0.98
N LEU A 555 -29.23 -1.56 -0.30
CA LEU A 555 -28.06 -1.00 -0.96
C LEU A 555 -27.91 0.50 -0.66
N VAL A 556 -26.88 0.86 0.09
CA VAL A 556 -26.57 2.25 0.49
C VAL A 556 -25.21 2.69 -0.01
N GLU A 557 -24.97 4.01 -0.03
CA GLU A 557 -23.61 4.54 -0.27
C GLU A 557 -22.67 4.06 0.84
N LYS A 558 -21.50 3.51 0.46
CA LYS A 558 -20.52 2.99 1.42
C LYS A 558 -20.02 4.11 2.32
N PRO A 559 -20.15 3.99 3.66
CA PRO A 559 -19.68 5.02 4.58
C PRO A 559 -18.17 5.24 4.48
N MET A 560 -17.71 6.40 4.92
CA MET A 560 -16.30 6.78 5.02
C MET A 560 -15.51 6.60 3.71
N THR A 561 -16.21 6.64 2.56
CA THR A 561 -15.62 6.53 1.22
C THR A 561 -15.87 7.82 0.44
N SER A 562 -14.80 8.55 0.13
CA SER A 562 -14.89 9.83 -0.59
C SER A 562 -15.39 9.63 -2.02
N ARG A 563 -16.36 10.45 -2.45
CA ARG A 563 -16.91 10.39 -3.82
C ARG A 563 -15.92 10.85 -4.88
N PHE A 564 -15.03 11.78 -4.55
CA PHE A 564 -14.04 12.24 -5.52
C PHE A 564 -12.72 12.61 -4.86
N LYS A 565 -11.66 12.60 -5.64
CA LYS A 565 -10.34 13.13 -5.28
C LYS A 565 -9.77 13.83 -6.50
N GLY A 566 -9.29 15.07 -6.34
CA GLY A 566 -8.49 15.77 -7.33
C GLY A 566 -7.06 15.92 -6.84
N VAL A 567 -6.07 15.75 -7.71
CA VAL A 567 -4.65 15.97 -7.39
C VAL A 567 -4.01 16.77 -8.52
N LEU A 568 -3.29 17.82 -8.16
CA LEU A 568 -2.46 18.63 -9.05
C LEU A 568 -1.02 18.56 -8.55
N ASN A 569 -0.12 18.04 -9.36
CA ASN A 569 1.32 18.01 -9.09
C ASN A 569 2.02 18.97 -10.05
N LEU A 570 2.87 19.84 -9.50
CA LEU A 570 3.75 20.74 -10.23
C LEU A 570 5.19 20.44 -9.83
N GLN A 571 6.06 20.21 -10.80
CA GLN A 571 7.48 20.00 -10.55
C GLN A 571 8.30 20.85 -11.50
N TYR A 572 9.22 21.63 -10.93
CA TYR A 572 10.20 22.38 -11.71
C TYR A 572 11.62 22.07 -11.25
N ALA A 573 12.50 21.79 -12.20
CA ALA A 573 13.91 21.55 -11.94
C ALA A 573 14.79 22.52 -12.74
N THR A 574 15.76 23.17 -12.08
CA THR A 574 16.74 24.02 -12.74
C THR A 574 17.76 23.19 -13.53
N ASN A 575 18.63 23.85 -14.30
CA ASN A 575 19.70 23.20 -15.05
C ASN A 575 20.52 22.26 -14.16
N LEU A 576 20.79 21.04 -14.67
CA LEU A 576 21.49 19.95 -13.97
C LEU A 576 20.79 19.50 -12.69
N ASN A 577 19.48 19.77 -12.58
CA ASN A 577 18.66 19.47 -11.38
C ASN A 577 19.27 20.02 -10.08
N LYS A 578 19.94 21.18 -10.13
CA LYS A 578 20.58 21.79 -8.94
C LYS A 578 19.56 22.19 -7.87
N TRP A 579 18.43 22.73 -8.31
CA TRP A 579 17.26 23.00 -7.48
C TRP A 579 16.06 22.28 -8.06
N ILE A 580 15.26 21.65 -7.20
CA ILE A 580 14.00 21.03 -7.56
C ILE A 580 12.94 21.63 -6.65
N PHE A 581 11.82 22.03 -7.25
CA PHE A 581 10.65 22.58 -6.57
C PHE A 581 9.49 21.65 -6.88
N ASP A 582 8.92 21.07 -5.84
CA ASP A 582 7.77 20.19 -5.91
C ASP A 582 6.59 20.82 -5.16
N PHE A 583 5.42 20.82 -5.79
CA PHE A 583 4.18 21.28 -5.19
C PHE A 583 3.06 20.31 -5.53
N THR A 584 2.29 19.91 -4.53
CA THR A 584 1.10 19.07 -4.69
C THR A 584 -0.10 19.72 -4.01
N ALA A 585 -1.19 19.85 -4.75
CA ALA A 585 -2.50 20.22 -4.22
C ALA A 585 -3.46 19.04 -4.36
N SER A 586 -4.10 18.65 -3.26
CA SER A 586 -5.08 17.58 -3.23
C SER A 586 -6.41 18.14 -2.74
N LEU A 587 -7.49 17.85 -3.47
CA LEU A 587 -8.87 18.17 -3.07
C LEU A 587 -9.59 16.86 -2.75
N ASN A 588 -9.97 16.70 -1.48
CA ASN A 588 -10.64 15.50 -0.99
C ASN A 588 -12.14 15.73 -0.88
N GLY A 589 -12.92 14.88 -1.55
CA GLY A 589 -14.36 14.98 -1.62
C GLY A 589 -15.08 14.55 -0.34
N SER A 590 -16.34 14.94 -0.21
CA SER A 590 -17.18 14.52 0.90
C SER A 590 -17.46 13.01 0.84
N CYS A 591 -17.58 12.37 2.01
CA CYS A 591 -18.09 11.01 2.14
C CYS A 591 -19.34 10.98 3.04
N ARG A 592 -20.15 9.93 2.88
CA ARG A 592 -21.23 9.63 3.82
C ARG A 592 -20.62 9.21 5.16
N VAL A 593 -21.10 9.76 6.26
CA VAL A 593 -20.73 9.33 7.61
C VAL A 593 -21.64 8.18 8.07
N TYR A 594 -21.26 7.48 9.15
CA TYR A 594 -22.17 6.53 9.80
C TYR A 594 -23.39 7.27 10.35
N ASN A 595 -24.57 6.64 10.30
CA ASN A 595 -25.83 7.29 10.71
C ASN A 595 -25.80 7.85 12.14
N PHE A 596 -25.13 7.17 13.08
CA PHE A 596 -25.02 7.68 14.45
C PHE A 596 -24.19 8.98 14.55
N MET A 597 -23.25 9.22 13.64
CA MET A 597 -22.47 10.46 13.59
C MET A 597 -23.31 11.70 13.23
N GLU A 598 -24.49 11.54 12.65
CA GLU A 598 -25.42 12.64 12.40
C GLU A 598 -25.88 13.30 13.73
N ASN A 599 -25.78 12.56 14.84
CA ASN A 599 -26.10 13.04 16.18
C ASN A 599 -24.94 13.77 16.87
N LEU A 600 -23.76 13.85 16.24
CA LEU A 600 -22.58 14.52 16.76
C LEU A 600 -22.68 16.03 16.57
N ASN A 601 -22.50 16.78 17.64
CA ASN A 601 -22.48 18.24 17.66
C ASN A 601 -21.05 18.78 17.48
N GLU A 602 -20.92 20.06 17.13
CA GLU A 602 -19.62 20.73 17.00
C GLU A 602 -18.83 20.80 18.32
N ASP A 603 -19.52 20.72 19.47
CA ASP A 603 -18.93 20.67 20.81
C ASP A 603 -18.50 19.25 21.24
N GLY A 604 -18.56 18.26 20.35
CA GLY A 604 -18.20 16.85 20.62
C GLY A 604 -19.29 16.03 21.31
N THR A 605 -20.40 16.64 21.73
CA THR A 605 -21.50 15.91 22.38
C THR A 605 -22.35 15.12 21.38
N MET A 606 -22.79 13.92 21.80
CA MET A 606 -23.71 13.08 21.04
C MET A 606 -25.12 13.17 21.61
N THR A 607 -26.08 13.68 20.84
CA THR A 607 -27.47 13.81 21.27
C THR A 607 -28.44 13.52 20.13
N THR A 608 -29.48 12.74 20.37
CA THR A 608 -30.53 12.46 19.38
C THR A 608 -31.39 13.69 19.07
N LYS A 609 -31.59 14.57 20.05
CA LYS A 609 -32.29 15.83 19.86
C LYS A 609 -31.27 16.95 19.62
N PRO A 610 -31.54 17.91 18.70
CA PRO A 610 -30.70 19.08 18.54
C PRO A 610 -30.54 19.83 19.88
N LYS A 611 -29.30 20.19 20.21
CA LYS A 611 -28.98 21.00 21.38
C LYS A 611 -29.14 22.47 21.00
N GLU A 612 -29.88 23.21 21.81
CA GLU A 612 -30.12 24.64 21.52
C GLU A 612 -28.81 25.43 21.48
N GLY A 613 -28.61 26.21 20.43
CA GLY A 613 -27.39 27.01 20.24
C GLY A 613 -26.15 26.25 19.77
N VAL A 614 -26.21 24.91 19.60
CA VAL A 614 -25.08 24.11 19.12
C VAL A 614 -25.40 23.47 17.77
N ALA A 615 -24.53 23.70 16.80
CA ALA A 615 -24.69 23.14 15.45
C ALA A 615 -24.30 21.65 15.39
N ARG A 616 -24.97 20.92 14.47
CA ARG A 616 -24.56 19.55 14.09
C ARG A 616 -23.27 19.60 13.28
N LEU A 617 -22.31 18.72 13.60
CA LEU A 617 -21.04 18.64 12.88
C LEU A 617 -21.24 18.13 11.45
N TYR A 618 -22.10 17.12 11.27
CA TYR A 618 -22.37 16.49 9.96
C TYR A 618 -23.82 16.74 9.52
N LYS A 619 -24.07 17.98 9.08
CA LYS A 619 -25.34 18.32 8.44
C LYS A 619 -25.50 17.46 7.18
N ASN A 620 -26.67 16.89 6.96
CA ASN A 620 -26.98 16.00 5.82
C ASN A 620 -26.17 14.69 5.76
N GLY A 621 -25.62 14.21 6.89
CA GLY A 621 -24.91 12.94 6.97
C GLY A 621 -23.62 12.85 6.14
N ARG A 622 -22.94 13.99 5.91
CA ARG A 622 -21.73 14.05 5.06
C ARG A 622 -20.61 14.86 5.68
N THR A 623 -19.37 14.44 5.38
CA THR A 623 -18.17 15.21 5.73
C THR A 623 -18.02 16.44 4.83
N PRO A 624 -17.29 17.47 5.25
CA PRO A 624 -16.91 18.57 4.37
C PRO A 624 -15.93 18.11 3.27
N VAL A 625 -15.82 18.93 2.22
CA VAL A 625 -14.75 18.87 1.22
C VAL A 625 -13.57 19.65 1.76
N TYR A 626 -12.35 19.14 1.62
CA TYR A 626 -11.18 19.81 2.15
C TYR A 626 -9.96 19.71 1.22
N PRO A 627 -9.16 20.80 1.11
CA PRO A 627 -7.90 20.80 0.39
C PRO A 627 -6.73 20.43 1.30
N LEU A 628 -5.70 19.80 0.73
CA LEU A 628 -4.39 19.59 1.35
C LEU A 628 -3.32 20.08 0.39
N LEU A 629 -2.36 20.83 0.90
CA LEU A 629 -1.24 21.36 0.13
C LEU A 629 0.08 20.83 0.69
N TYR A 630 0.98 20.46 -0.21
CA TYR A 630 2.31 19.94 0.10
C TYR A 630 3.33 20.69 -0.77
N ALA A 631 4.49 21.03 -0.21
CA ALA A 631 5.58 21.60 -0.98
C ALA A 631 6.94 21.12 -0.48
N GLN A 632 7.89 20.97 -1.39
CA GLN A 632 9.27 20.64 -1.06
C GLN A 632 10.23 21.38 -2.00
N ILE A 633 11.33 21.85 -1.44
CA ILE A 633 12.47 22.40 -2.17
C ILE A 633 13.67 21.51 -1.89
N THR A 634 14.32 21.02 -2.95
CA THR A 634 15.53 20.21 -2.85
C THR A 634 16.70 20.91 -3.51
N ARG A 635 17.81 21.05 -2.78
CA ARG A 635 19.09 21.50 -3.33
C ARG A 635 20.02 20.32 -3.51
N ARG A 636 20.48 20.09 -4.74
CA ARG A 636 21.43 19.03 -5.08
C ARG A 636 22.85 19.56 -5.18
N PHE A 637 23.77 18.78 -4.62
CA PHE A 637 25.20 18.96 -4.73
C PHE A 637 25.83 17.68 -5.30
N LYS A 638 27.15 17.67 -5.46
CA LYS A 638 27.86 16.47 -5.92
C LYS A 638 27.89 15.42 -4.81
N GLY A 639 27.04 14.38 -4.91
CA GLY A 639 26.98 13.26 -3.97
C GLY A 639 26.12 13.49 -2.72
N TRP A 640 25.43 14.63 -2.58
CA TRP A 640 24.51 14.88 -1.48
C TRP A 640 23.41 15.88 -1.82
N ASP A 641 22.29 15.78 -1.17
CA ASP A 641 21.14 16.66 -1.32
C ASP A 641 20.65 17.11 0.06
N VAL A 642 20.14 18.34 0.13
CA VAL A 642 19.36 18.84 1.27
C VAL A 642 17.96 19.17 0.77
N TYR A 643 16.94 18.81 1.55
CA TYR A 643 15.56 19.15 1.23
C TYR A 643 14.83 19.72 2.44
N LEU A 644 13.93 20.64 2.16
CA LEU A 644 13.07 21.30 3.12
C LEU A 644 11.65 21.30 2.53
N GLY A 645 10.65 20.95 3.31
CA GLY A 645 9.29 20.96 2.86
C GLY A 645 8.28 21.07 3.99
N ALA A 646 7.00 21.08 3.59
CA ALA A 646 5.87 21.06 4.51
C ALA A 646 4.73 20.24 3.92
N GLU A 647 4.06 19.52 4.81
CA GLU A 647 2.85 18.74 4.55
C GLU A 647 1.66 19.43 5.19
N ASN A 648 0.47 19.21 4.62
CA ASN A 648 -0.77 19.81 5.11
C ASN A 648 -0.64 21.31 5.38
N MET A 649 -0.10 22.08 4.43
CA MET A 649 0.09 23.53 4.55
C MET A 649 -1.22 24.31 4.73
N THR A 650 -2.36 23.68 4.45
CA THR A 650 -3.69 24.23 4.76
C THR A 650 -4.02 24.21 6.25
N ASN A 651 -3.23 23.50 7.05
CA ASN A 651 -3.46 23.25 8.47
C ASN A 651 -4.86 22.70 8.77
N TYR A 652 -5.41 21.91 7.83
CA TYR A 652 -6.73 21.32 7.97
C TYR A 652 -6.67 20.08 8.83
N THR A 653 -7.57 19.96 9.82
CA THR A 653 -7.71 18.76 10.67
C THR A 653 -9.18 18.36 10.77
N GLN A 654 -9.43 17.08 10.96
CA GLN A 654 -10.76 16.57 11.29
C GLN A 654 -11.15 17.04 12.70
N LYS A 655 -12.32 17.65 12.82
CA LYS A 655 -12.89 17.98 14.14
C LYS A 655 -13.50 16.74 14.79
N ASN A 656 -13.26 16.58 16.08
CA ASN A 656 -13.80 15.48 16.91
C ASN A 656 -13.61 14.09 16.26
N PRO A 657 -12.36 13.67 15.99
CA PRO A 657 -12.09 12.37 15.35
C PRO A 657 -12.46 11.20 16.27
N ILE A 658 -12.52 11.42 17.57
CA ILE A 658 -12.85 10.42 18.59
C ILE A 658 -14.20 10.76 19.22
N ILE A 659 -15.17 9.85 19.10
CA ILE A 659 -16.48 9.97 19.72
C ILE A 659 -16.42 9.42 21.13
N GLY A 660 -16.95 10.16 22.11
CA GLY A 660 -16.94 9.76 23.51
C GLY A 660 -15.58 9.78 24.17
N SER A 661 -14.67 10.67 23.74
CA SER A 661 -13.30 10.83 24.28
C SER A 661 -13.28 11.09 25.80
N ASP A 662 -14.30 11.78 26.35
CA ASP A 662 -14.45 12.03 27.78
C ASP A 662 -14.62 10.76 28.62
N ASN A 663 -15.12 9.67 28.01
CA ASN A 663 -15.37 8.42 28.73
C ASN A 663 -15.08 7.17 27.85
N PRO A 664 -13.78 6.88 27.59
CA PRO A 664 -13.37 5.89 26.59
C PRO A 664 -13.62 4.44 27.02
N PHE A 665 -14.09 4.19 28.25
CA PHE A 665 -14.48 2.87 28.72
C PHE A 665 -15.99 2.60 28.57
N GLN A 666 -16.73 3.42 27.81
CA GLN A 666 -18.15 3.25 27.54
C GLN A 666 -18.42 2.69 26.13
N PRO A 667 -19.59 2.05 25.91
CA PRO A 667 -19.96 1.54 24.58
C PRO A 667 -20.02 2.61 23.48
N SER A 668 -20.24 3.86 23.87
CA SER A 668 -20.30 5.00 22.95
C SER A 668 -18.93 5.46 22.46
N PHE A 669 -17.84 4.99 23.06
CA PHE A 669 -16.48 5.32 22.61
C PHE A 669 -16.20 4.74 21.23
N ASP A 670 -15.74 5.59 20.30
CA ASP A 670 -15.42 5.17 18.96
C ASP A 670 -14.33 6.07 18.35
N ALA A 671 -13.12 5.54 18.20
CA ALA A 671 -12.00 6.20 17.57
C ALA A 671 -11.80 5.77 16.09
N SER A 672 -12.71 4.95 15.53
CA SER A 672 -12.63 4.47 14.14
C SER A 672 -13.26 5.41 13.10
N CYS A 673 -13.86 6.52 13.55
CA CYS A 673 -14.61 7.44 12.69
C CYS A 673 -13.74 8.47 11.98
N VAL A 674 -12.59 8.06 11.46
CA VAL A 674 -11.61 8.94 10.82
C VAL A 674 -11.83 9.02 9.31
N TRP A 675 -11.91 10.24 8.78
CA TRP A 675 -12.08 10.53 7.35
C TRP A 675 -11.12 11.62 6.83
N GLY A 676 -10.45 12.36 7.70
CA GLY A 676 -9.56 13.46 7.38
C GLY A 676 -8.24 13.40 8.16
N PRO A 677 -7.35 14.39 7.97
CA PRO A 677 -6.09 14.46 8.72
C PRO A 677 -6.33 14.64 10.22
N LEU A 678 -5.56 13.94 11.03
CA LEU A 678 -5.56 14.08 12.49
C LEU A 678 -4.63 15.20 12.93
N MET A 679 -3.49 15.39 12.22
CA MET A 679 -2.53 16.44 12.50
C MET A 679 -2.60 17.58 11.47
N GLY A 680 -2.30 18.80 11.94
CA GLY A 680 -2.18 19.99 11.12
C GLY A 680 -0.90 20.02 10.26
N ILE A 681 -0.34 21.21 10.06
CA ILE A 681 0.87 21.41 9.27
C ILE A 681 2.08 20.70 9.90
N LYS A 682 2.85 19.97 9.07
CA LYS A 682 4.13 19.35 9.44
C LYS A 682 5.24 19.87 8.53
N ALA A 683 6.22 20.56 9.10
CA ALA A 683 7.44 20.92 8.37
C ALA A 683 8.48 19.81 8.52
N HIS A 684 9.31 19.62 7.51
CA HIS A 684 10.40 18.66 7.55
C HIS A 684 11.68 19.20 6.90
N VAL A 685 12.81 18.74 7.41
CA VAL A 685 14.13 18.96 6.81
C VAL A 685 14.86 17.62 6.74
N GLY A 686 15.58 17.40 5.64
CA GLY A 686 16.34 16.17 5.50
C GLY A 686 17.56 16.30 4.62
N PHE A 687 18.38 15.28 4.73
CA PHE A 687 19.67 15.16 4.07
C PHE A 687 19.78 13.80 3.40
N ARG A 688 20.27 13.76 2.15
CA ARG A 688 20.60 12.54 1.42
C ARG A 688 22.06 12.56 1.02
N PHE A 689 22.77 11.45 1.23
CA PHE A 689 24.13 11.26 0.76
C PHE A 689 24.18 10.04 -0.16
N THR A 690 24.85 10.19 -1.29
CA THR A 690 25.04 9.12 -2.28
C THR A 690 26.50 9.03 -2.65
N LEU A 691 27.12 7.90 -2.35
CA LEU A 691 28.44 7.55 -2.86
C LEU A 691 28.26 6.86 -4.22
N TRP A 692 28.94 7.36 -5.24
CA TRP A 692 28.94 6.75 -6.58
C TRP A 692 30.22 5.92 -6.76
N LYS A 693 30.13 4.80 -7.47
CA LYS A 693 31.35 4.12 -7.92
C LYS A 693 32.15 5.10 -8.76
N LYS A 694 33.47 5.16 -8.50
CA LYS A 694 34.36 5.84 -9.45
C LYS A 694 34.41 4.95 -10.70
N GLY A 695 33.98 5.48 -11.85
CA GLY A 695 34.14 4.88 -13.16
C GLY A 695 35.59 4.70 -13.52
#